data_bb70e1cc12a7161fc04bee859b67ce07
#
_entry.id   bb70e1cc12a7161fc04bee859b67ce07
#
_cell.length_a   1.000
_cell.length_b   1.000
_cell.length_c   1.000
_cell.angle_alpha   90.00
_cell.angle_beta   90.00
_cell.angle_gamma   90.00
#
_symmetry.space_group_name_H-M   'P 1'
#
loop_
_entity.id
_entity.type
_entity.pdbx_description
1 polymer ?
#
loop_
_entity_poly.entity_id
_entity_poly.type
_entity_poly.pdbx_seq_one_letter_code
_entity_poly.pdbx_strand_id
1 'polypeptide(L)'
;MQFEGEHLWIGQVGHIFVLIAFTASLLSTLSFFIAGKKIDHSEKLSWLRFARISFVTQSAAVVIVFSSIFYICSHHYIEYLFGYKHTSKELEFKYLFASIWEDQSGSFLLWSIWHSIIGMFLIKKSKEWEAPVMTVISFAQLFLAMMIMGVYIFGTKIGNSPFVLTRNEINGPIFGMPNYLSMIKDGVGLNVLLRNYWMVIHPPVLFLGFASTIVPFAYAYAGLQSKRYGDWIKPVLPWTLFSACVLGVGIMMGGKWAYESLSFGGYWAWDPVENASLVPWMILVAGLHTMVIYKATSHSLRASYIFAMLTFVFILYSTFLTRTGILGDTSVHAFAESGRPMFNLIRIFLFTFSVPALVYFFFHYKKMPAELREENSSSREFWMFIGSLVLFLSAMFIIAKTSTPVINAIFGSKLAPPEDIEFSYNKVMILVGIIIGFLSAVTQYLKYKSTGSSFVIKKIALPTIITIVITTLLIIFYPITYYKQGAGFLGAVYIGIFVTIYSVIANASYIWSGLNDQLKSAGGSLSHLGFALMIVGILISSANKKVISEEKFKDFQIQMGVDPLTKQQDNPAENINLIRQVSKKMGPYDVTYLHDSVGKEKGRRFYHLAFERKDENSDEVKESFILSPDVYLMKDNNMSSNPDTKNYLTHDVFTYISYALNPDANEDTASFKINEMAEGDTLFYSKGYMILNQVVKNPVTNKFNFPVNGPAVLAEFTIKSTEGNTYHAAPMIVVDSFGINQIDDTVYAQNLYVKFAGVSSDQTKMKIGVKESSTMIDFVTLKAYIFPYINLVWIGLIIMAIGMVMSMIHRASLSKSTGAIVLAFAAIALFYMFLLAN
;
A
#
# COMPACT_ATOMS: atom_id res chain seq x y z
N MET A 1 30.05 30.60 -18.68
CA MET A 1 30.19 29.38 -19.50
C MET A 1 28.84 29.05 -20.10
N GLN A 2 28.77 28.75 -21.37
CA GLN A 2 27.58 28.25 -22.02
C GLN A 2 27.64 26.71 -21.99
N PHE A 3 26.63 26.05 -21.45
CA PHE A 3 26.57 24.60 -21.36
C PHE A 3 25.82 24.06 -22.57
N GLU A 4 26.37 23.03 -23.20
CA GLU A 4 25.85 22.47 -24.46
C GLU A 4 24.69 21.54 -24.17
N GLY A 5 23.57 21.65 -24.93
CA GLY A 5 22.44 20.74 -24.88
C GLY A 5 21.42 21.01 -23.76
N GLU A 6 21.59 22.07 -22.94
CA GLU A 6 20.59 22.40 -21.91
C GLU A 6 19.34 23.08 -22.49
N HIS A 7 18.15 22.59 -22.11
CA HIS A 7 16.84 23.14 -22.50
C HIS A 7 16.25 24.01 -21.37
N LEU A 8 16.87 25.19 -21.13
CA LEU A 8 16.55 26.04 -19.97
C LEU A 8 15.13 26.64 -19.99
N TRP A 9 14.52 26.80 -21.20
CA TRP A 9 13.25 27.50 -21.38
C TRP A 9 12.10 26.87 -20.57
N ILE A 10 12.03 25.52 -20.51
CA ILE A 10 10.94 24.82 -19.83
C ILE A 10 10.99 25.01 -18.31
N GLY A 11 12.19 25.00 -17.73
CA GLY A 11 12.36 25.29 -16.29
C GLY A 11 12.08 26.73 -15.96
N GLN A 12 12.43 27.67 -16.86
CA GLN A 12 12.07 29.10 -16.69
C GLN A 12 10.55 29.30 -16.74
N VAL A 13 9.86 28.68 -17.69
CA VAL A 13 8.39 28.68 -17.73
C VAL A 13 7.82 28.10 -16.43
N GLY A 14 8.26 26.92 -16.05
CA GLY A 14 7.82 26.28 -14.81
C GLY A 14 8.02 27.17 -13.57
N HIS A 15 9.18 27.78 -13.43
CA HIS A 15 9.49 28.67 -12.29
C HIS A 15 8.62 29.94 -12.29
N ILE A 16 8.38 30.58 -13.46
CA ILE A 16 7.48 31.73 -13.57
C ILE A 16 6.07 31.34 -13.12
N PHE A 17 5.56 30.17 -13.54
CA PHE A 17 4.24 29.72 -13.13
C PHE A 17 4.15 29.32 -11.66
N VAL A 18 5.24 28.89 -11.00
CA VAL A 18 5.27 28.75 -9.53
C VAL A 18 5.08 30.11 -8.85
N LEU A 19 5.76 31.16 -9.33
CA LEU A 19 5.59 32.54 -8.79
C LEU A 19 4.19 33.08 -9.05
N ILE A 20 3.59 32.79 -10.22
CA ILE A 20 2.20 33.12 -10.52
C ILE A 20 1.26 32.38 -9.57
N ALA A 21 1.47 31.08 -9.33
CA ALA A 21 0.64 30.30 -8.41
C ALA A 21 0.70 30.86 -6.99
N PHE A 22 1.89 31.23 -6.52
CA PHE A 22 2.09 31.89 -5.21
C PHE A 22 1.35 33.21 -5.13
N THR A 23 1.59 34.13 -6.08
CA THR A 23 0.98 35.47 -6.08
C THR A 23 -0.54 35.40 -6.21
N ALA A 24 -1.04 34.55 -7.10
CA ALA A 24 -2.47 34.35 -7.32
C ALA A 24 -3.16 33.73 -6.10
N SER A 25 -2.52 32.78 -5.39
CA SER A 25 -3.07 32.23 -4.15
C SER A 25 -3.12 33.26 -3.01
N LEU A 26 -2.13 34.15 -2.91
CA LEU A 26 -2.13 35.28 -1.97
C LEU A 26 -3.26 36.26 -2.28
N LEU A 27 -3.39 36.66 -3.54
CA LEU A 27 -4.46 37.55 -3.99
C LEU A 27 -5.84 36.94 -3.78
N SER A 28 -5.99 35.63 -4.10
CA SER A 28 -7.23 34.90 -3.86
C SER A 28 -7.58 34.84 -2.38
N THR A 29 -6.62 34.54 -1.51
CA THR A 29 -6.80 34.52 -0.04
C THR A 29 -7.31 35.85 0.49
N LEU A 30 -6.59 36.93 0.17
CA LEU A 30 -6.95 38.28 0.61
C LEU A 30 -8.32 38.72 0.09
N SER A 31 -8.59 38.44 -1.18
CA SER A 31 -9.85 38.86 -1.82
C SER A 31 -11.07 38.10 -1.28
N PHE A 32 -10.96 36.75 -1.06
CA PHE A 32 -12.04 36.04 -0.39
C PHE A 32 -12.22 36.47 1.06
N PHE A 33 -11.15 36.76 1.79
CA PHE A 33 -11.23 37.25 3.14
C PHE A 33 -11.93 38.63 3.22
N ILE A 34 -11.59 39.55 2.32
CA ILE A 34 -12.22 40.88 2.23
C ILE A 34 -13.70 40.72 1.84
N ALA A 35 -14.00 39.91 0.82
CA ALA A 35 -15.37 39.64 0.39
C ALA A 35 -16.24 39.10 1.53
N GLY A 36 -15.66 38.25 2.39
CA GLY A 36 -16.33 37.71 3.57
C GLY A 36 -16.69 38.72 4.66
N LYS A 37 -16.03 39.88 4.67
CA LYS A 37 -16.26 40.99 5.62
C LYS A 37 -17.11 42.11 5.07
N LYS A 38 -17.29 42.22 3.75
CA LYS A 38 -18.05 43.30 3.11
C LYS A 38 -19.56 43.11 3.30
N ILE A 39 -20.21 44.19 3.75
CA ILE A 39 -21.67 44.27 3.95
C ILE A 39 -22.33 44.72 2.65
N ASP A 40 -21.75 45.66 1.93
CA ASP A 40 -22.28 46.11 0.64
C ASP A 40 -22.21 44.98 -0.41
N HIS A 41 -23.34 44.77 -1.06
CA HIS A 41 -23.50 43.67 -2.02
C HIS A 41 -22.66 43.85 -3.29
N SER A 42 -22.55 45.08 -3.79
CA SER A 42 -21.82 45.37 -5.03
C SER A 42 -20.30 45.20 -4.84
N GLU A 43 -19.78 45.75 -3.73
CA GLU A 43 -18.37 45.58 -3.34
C GLU A 43 -18.03 44.12 -3.08
N LYS A 44 -18.91 43.39 -2.36
CA LYS A 44 -18.73 41.97 -2.13
C LYS A 44 -18.65 41.17 -3.42
N LEU A 45 -19.54 41.44 -4.39
CA LEU A 45 -19.51 40.75 -5.69
C LEU A 45 -18.25 41.07 -6.50
N SER A 46 -17.77 42.32 -6.44
CA SER A 46 -16.51 42.71 -7.11
C SER A 46 -15.33 41.96 -6.54
N TRP A 47 -15.21 41.91 -5.20
CA TRP A 47 -14.16 41.11 -4.54
C TRP A 47 -14.27 39.63 -4.80
N LEU A 48 -15.48 39.03 -4.84
CA LEU A 48 -15.69 37.64 -5.17
C LEU A 48 -15.27 37.32 -6.62
N ARG A 49 -15.55 38.21 -7.58
CA ARG A 49 -15.11 38.05 -8.97
C ARG A 49 -13.58 38.03 -9.07
N PHE A 50 -12.94 38.99 -8.43
CA PHE A 50 -11.47 39.06 -8.42
C PHE A 50 -10.84 37.82 -7.71
N ALA A 51 -11.42 37.41 -6.58
CA ALA A 51 -11.00 36.22 -5.85
C ALA A 51 -11.12 34.95 -6.69
N ARG A 52 -12.22 34.76 -7.40
CA ARG A 52 -12.45 33.61 -8.29
C ARG A 52 -11.46 33.59 -9.46
N ILE A 53 -11.22 34.77 -10.09
CA ILE A 53 -10.23 34.89 -11.17
C ILE A 53 -8.85 34.51 -10.65
N SER A 54 -8.44 35.07 -9.51
CA SER A 54 -7.16 34.74 -8.87
C SER A 54 -7.03 33.25 -8.57
N PHE A 55 -8.11 32.61 -8.05
CA PHE A 55 -8.10 31.18 -7.77
C PHE A 55 -8.00 30.32 -9.03
N VAL A 56 -8.70 30.71 -10.11
CA VAL A 56 -8.59 30.03 -11.42
C VAL A 56 -7.20 30.20 -12.00
N THR A 57 -6.63 31.40 -11.91
CA THR A 57 -5.24 31.66 -12.35
C THR A 57 -4.23 30.81 -11.60
N GLN A 58 -4.36 30.72 -10.25
CA GLN A 58 -3.54 29.84 -9.43
C GLN A 58 -3.70 28.38 -9.84
N SER A 59 -4.93 27.91 -10.06
CA SER A 59 -5.21 26.53 -10.46
C SER A 59 -4.62 26.20 -11.83
N ALA A 60 -4.74 27.11 -12.80
CA ALA A 60 -4.12 26.97 -14.12
C ALA A 60 -2.57 26.95 -14.02
N ALA A 61 -2.00 27.83 -13.20
CA ALA A 61 -0.55 27.87 -12.97
C ALA A 61 -0.03 26.52 -12.38
N VAL A 62 -0.73 25.95 -11.42
CA VAL A 62 -0.40 24.64 -10.84
C VAL A 62 -0.41 23.53 -11.91
N VAL A 63 -1.40 23.52 -12.80
CA VAL A 63 -1.45 22.56 -13.92
C VAL A 63 -0.28 22.75 -14.87
N ILE A 64 0.10 23.99 -15.18
CA ILE A 64 1.24 24.29 -16.07
C ILE A 64 2.56 23.84 -15.40
N VAL A 65 2.74 24.07 -14.09
CA VAL A 65 3.91 23.58 -13.35
C VAL A 65 4.01 22.06 -13.45
N PHE A 66 2.90 21.34 -13.20
CA PHE A 66 2.85 19.90 -13.33
C PHE A 66 3.19 19.42 -14.75
N SER A 67 2.60 20.08 -15.75
CA SER A 67 2.87 19.77 -17.18
C SER A 67 4.32 20.04 -17.56
N SER A 68 4.96 21.06 -17.00
CA SER A 68 6.38 21.38 -17.22
C SER A 68 7.29 20.28 -16.64
N ILE A 69 6.99 19.80 -15.43
CA ILE A 69 7.74 18.68 -14.81
C ILE A 69 7.53 17.41 -15.63
N PHE A 70 6.29 17.12 -16.03
CA PHE A 70 6.00 15.96 -16.88
C PHE A 70 6.73 16.04 -18.23
N TYR A 71 6.80 17.23 -18.82
CA TYR A 71 7.55 17.45 -20.06
C TYR A 71 9.05 17.18 -19.87
N ILE A 72 9.66 17.68 -18.78
CA ILE A 72 11.05 17.39 -18.41
C ILE A 72 11.27 15.88 -18.28
N CYS A 73 10.41 15.19 -17.56
CA CYS A 73 10.53 13.75 -17.34
C CYS A 73 10.35 12.95 -18.64
N SER A 74 9.35 13.29 -19.47
CA SER A 74 9.05 12.58 -20.71
C SER A 74 10.11 12.74 -21.81
N HIS A 75 10.90 13.83 -21.78
CA HIS A 75 12.01 14.09 -22.69
C HIS A 75 13.37 13.71 -22.09
N HIS A 76 13.40 13.12 -20.89
CA HIS A 76 14.63 12.76 -20.17
C HIS A 76 15.62 13.92 -20.06
N TYR A 77 15.13 15.13 -19.73
CA TYR A 77 15.97 16.30 -19.55
C TYR A 77 16.72 16.21 -18.23
N ILE A 78 17.84 15.46 -18.25
CA ILE A 78 18.69 15.15 -17.10
C ILE A 78 19.55 16.35 -16.63
N GLU A 79 19.55 17.47 -17.36
CA GLU A 79 20.05 18.76 -16.90
C GLU A 79 19.25 19.29 -15.71
N TYR A 80 17.99 18.90 -15.54
CA TYR A 80 17.20 19.16 -14.34
C TYR A 80 17.41 18.06 -13.33
N LEU A 81 17.69 18.44 -12.09
CA LEU A 81 17.89 17.48 -10.98
C LEU A 81 16.69 16.54 -10.83
N PHE A 82 15.47 17.06 -11.02
CA PHE A 82 14.25 16.26 -10.99
C PHE A 82 14.25 15.19 -12.10
N GLY A 83 14.55 15.58 -13.34
CA GLY A 83 14.68 14.65 -14.48
C GLY A 83 15.77 13.60 -14.22
N TYR A 84 16.95 14.03 -13.77
CA TYR A 84 18.07 13.13 -13.48
C TYR A 84 17.72 12.08 -12.41
N LYS A 85 17.06 12.47 -11.32
CA LYS A 85 16.74 11.56 -10.22
C LYS A 85 15.61 10.59 -10.53
N HIS A 86 14.58 11.04 -11.27
CA HIS A 86 13.31 10.33 -11.38
C HIS A 86 13.04 9.71 -12.75
N THR A 87 13.95 9.85 -13.71
CA THR A 87 13.77 9.26 -15.04
C THR A 87 14.93 8.36 -15.44
N SER A 88 14.65 7.36 -16.27
CA SER A 88 15.62 6.55 -17.00
C SER A 88 15.02 6.08 -18.31
N LYS A 89 15.87 5.75 -19.30
CA LYS A 89 15.45 5.34 -20.66
C LYS A 89 14.64 4.04 -20.66
N GLU A 90 14.90 3.17 -19.67
CA GLU A 90 14.23 1.87 -19.55
C GLU A 90 12.90 1.95 -18.77
N LEU A 91 12.56 3.12 -18.20
CA LEU A 91 11.39 3.25 -17.32
C LEU A 91 10.10 3.24 -18.12
N GLU A 92 9.19 2.32 -17.83
CA GLU A 92 7.87 2.27 -18.46
C GLU A 92 7.08 3.58 -18.23
N PHE A 93 6.30 4.00 -19.23
CA PHE A 93 5.54 5.25 -19.19
C PHE A 93 4.69 5.44 -17.93
N LYS A 94 4.01 4.38 -17.44
CA LYS A 94 3.20 4.46 -16.22
C LYS A 94 4.04 4.81 -14.98
N TYR A 95 5.26 4.29 -14.89
CA TYR A 95 6.18 4.58 -13.80
C TYR A 95 6.89 5.92 -13.98
N LEU A 96 7.18 6.31 -15.22
CA LEU A 96 7.65 7.66 -15.53
C LEU A 96 6.64 8.73 -15.09
N PHE A 97 5.35 8.49 -15.33
CA PHE A 97 4.29 9.38 -14.85
C PHE A 97 4.17 9.36 -13.32
N ALA A 98 4.27 8.17 -12.72
CA ALA A 98 4.18 8.00 -11.26
C ALA A 98 5.40 8.57 -10.52
N SER A 99 6.57 8.60 -11.13
CA SER A 99 7.78 9.18 -10.52
C SER A 99 7.66 10.65 -10.14
N ILE A 100 6.70 11.38 -10.75
CA ILE A 100 6.46 12.79 -10.44
C ILE A 100 6.09 12.98 -8.96
N TRP A 101 5.28 12.10 -8.38
CA TRP A 101 4.85 12.22 -6.98
C TRP A 101 5.67 11.39 -5.98
N GLU A 102 6.72 10.70 -6.45
CA GLU A 102 7.72 10.11 -5.57
C GLU A 102 8.45 11.19 -4.76
N ASP A 103 8.86 12.26 -5.44
CA ASP A 103 9.56 13.37 -4.81
C ASP A 103 8.64 14.23 -3.93
N GLN A 104 9.27 14.92 -2.99
CA GLN A 104 8.59 15.83 -2.09
C GLN A 104 7.88 16.98 -2.82
N SER A 105 8.56 17.60 -3.81
CA SER A 105 7.99 18.70 -4.60
C SER A 105 6.78 18.24 -5.41
N GLY A 106 6.88 17.09 -6.05
CA GLY A 106 5.78 16.51 -6.83
C GLY A 106 4.58 16.11 -5.97
N SER A 107 4.79 15.61 -4.75
CA SER A 107 3.70 15.29 -3.84
C SER A 107 2.97 16.53 -3.32
N PHE A 108 3.67 17.64 -3.02
CA PHE A 108 3.01 18.92 -2.70
C PHE A 108 2.25 19.49 -3.90
N LEU A 109 2.79 19.32 -5.10
CA LEU A 109 2.10 19.72 -6.34
C LEU A 109 0.83 18.91 -6.56
N LEU A 110 0.87 17.61 -6.35
CA LEU A 110 -0.31 16.73 -6.41
C LEU A 110 -1.38 17.15 -5.40
N TRP A 111 -0.98 17.50 -4.18
CA TRP A 111 -1.89 18.03 -3.16
C TRP A 111 -2.51 19.36 -3.61
N SER A 112 -1.72 20.26 -4.18
CA SER A 112 -2.20 21.53 -4.73
C SER A 112 -3.19 21.34 -5.89
N ILE A 113 -2.97 20.37 -6.77
CA ILE A 113 -3.93 19.99 -7.83
C ILE A 113 -5.27 19.56 -7.23
N TRP A 114 -5.26 18.70 -6.21
CA TRP A 114 -6.51 18.28 -5.56
C TRP A 114 -7.24 19.42 -4.85
N HIS A 115 -6.52 20.32 -4.17
CA HIS A 115 -7.12 21.53 -3.61
C HIS A 115 -7.70 22.44 -4.70
N SER A 116 -7.05 22.56 -5.86
CA SER A 116 -7.56 23.32 -7.00
C SER A 116 -8.88 22.74 -7.52
N ILE A 117 -8.94 21.43 -7.71
CA ILE A 117 -10.16 20.72 -8.15
C ILE A 117 -11.29 20.89 -7.13
N ILE A 118 -11.02 20.63 -5.84
CA ILE A 118 -11.99 20.77 -4.75
C ILE A 118 -12.48 22.23 -4.66
N GLY A 119 -11.57 23.22 -4.74
CA GLY A 119 -11.90 24.62 -4.69
C GLY A 119 -12.81 25.07 -5.85
N MET A 120 -12.55 24.59 -7.07
CA MET A 120 -13.43 24.87 -8.22
C MET A 120 -14.84 24.33 -8.02
N PHE A 121 -14.99 23.16 -7.38
CA PHE A 121 -16.32 22.65 -6.99
C PHE A 121 -16.97 23.50 -5.91
N LEU A 122 -16.20 23.93 -4.90
CA LEU A 122 -16.71 24.73 -3.78
C LEU A 122 -17.13 26.14 -4.20
N ILE A 123 -16.43 26.79 -5.12
CA ILE A 123 -16.84 28.08 -5.70
C ILE A 123 -18.26 27.99 -6.29
N LYS A 124 -18.59 26.85 -6.93
CA LYS A 124 -19.91 26.64 -7.54
C LYS A 124 -21.00 26.19 -6.54
N LYS A 125 -20.62 25.50 -5.46
CA LYS A 125 -21.58 24.79 -4.59
C LYS A 125 -21.71 25.36 -3.19
N SER A 126 -20.74 26.14 -2.68
CA SER A 126 -20.77 26.65 -1.29
C SER A 126 -21.72 27.81 -1.07
N LYS A 127 -22.21 28.47 -2.14
CA LYS A 127 -23.17 29.57 -2.04
C LYS A 127 -22.70 30.66 -1.06
N GLU A 128 -23.47 30.91 -0.01
CA GLU A 128 -23.17 31.89 1.04
C GLU A 128 -21.91 31.61 1.87
N TRP A 129 -21.46 30.35 1.88
CA TRP A 129 -20.24 29.89 2.56
C TRP A 129 -18.96 30.08 1.72
N GLU A 130 -19.10 30.47 0.43
CA GLU A 130 -17.99 30.55 -0.52
C GLU A 130 -16.81 31.38 0.01
N ALA A 131 -17.06 32.63 0.38
CA ALA A 131 -16.00 33.54 0.78
C ALA A 131 -15.16 33.02 1.97
N PRO A 132 -15.76 32.67 3.13
CA PRO A 132 -14.98 32.20 4.26
C PRO A 132 -14.36 30.81 4.04
N VAL A 133 -15.01 29.91 3.31
CA VAL A 133 -14.46 28.59 3.00
C VAL A 133 -13.27 28.70 2.04
N MET A 134 -13.41 29.46 0.96
CA MET A 134 -12.36 29.63 -0.02
C MET A 134 -11.17 30.45 0.50
N THR A 135 -11.37 31.30 1.50
CA THR A 135 -10.25 31.94 2.22
C THR A 135 -9.29 30.91 2.79
N VAL A 136 -9.82 29.89 3.47
CA VAL A 136 -9.01 28.83 4.09
C VAL A 136 -8.30 27.98 3.03
N ILE A 137 -9.00 27.59 1.96
CA ILE A 137 -8.43 26.76 0.89
C ILE A 137 -7.35 27.52 0.13
N SER A 138 -7.60 28.80 -0.24
CA SER A 138 -6.60 29.64 -0.92
C SER A 138 -5.38 29.88 -0.03
N PHE A 139 -5.58 30.00 1.28
CA PHE A 139 -4.49 30.17 2.22
C PHE A 139 -3.63 28.90 2.34
N ALA A 140 -4.22 27.72 2.30
CA ALA A 140 -3.46 26.47 2.23
C ALA A 140 -2.68 26.35 0.91
N GLN A 141 -3.27 26.77 -0.21
CA GLN A 141 -2.60 26.83 -1.51
C GLN A 141 -1.38 27.75 -1.51
N LEU A 142 -1.44 28.84 -0.78
CA LEU A 142 -0.29 29.74 -0.59
C LEU A 142 0.91 28.99 0.02
N PHE A 143 0.68 28.20 1.08
CA PHE A 143 1.74 27.38 1.70
C PHE A 143 2.26 26.30 0.75
N LEU A 144 1.37 25.61 0.03
CA LEU A 144 1.80 24.60 -0.94
C LEU A 144 2.63 25.19 -2.07
N ALA A 145 2.28 26.41 -2.56
CA ALA A 145 3.09 27.12 -3.54
C ALA A 145 4.46 27.53 -2.97
N MET A 146 4.53 27.93 -1.69
CA MET A 146 5.81 28.21 -1.02
C MET A 146 6.71 26.99 -0.93
N MET A 147 6.14 25.78 -0.75
CA MET A 147 6.94 24.54 -0.66
C MET A 147 7.77 24.25 -1.93
N ILE A 148 7.26 24.66 -3.10
CA ILE A 148 7.89 24.42 -4.40
C ILE A 148 8.54 25.67 -5.03
N MET A 149 8.64 26.77 -4.26
CA MET A 149 9.07 28.07 -4.81
C MET A 149 10.58 28.12 -5.06
N GLY A 150 11.40 27.65 -4.11
CA GLY A 150 12.85 27.59 -4.28
C GLY A 150 13.56 28.95 -4.43
N VAL A 151 13.04 30.01 -3.82
CA VAL A 151 13.62 31.36 -3.88
C VAL A 151 14.32 31.75 -2.57
N TYR A 152 15.27 32.67 -2.65
CA TYR A 152 15.94 33.25 -1.48
C TYR A 152 15.33 34.60 -1.14
N ILE A 153 14.83 34.75 0.10
CA ILE A 153 14.32 36.01 0.65
C ILE A 153 15.16 36.32 1.90
N PHE A 154 15.82 37.47 1.88
CA PHE A 154 16.73 37.90 2.96
C PHE A 154 17.77 36.82 3.37
N GLY A 155 18.32 36.11 2.37
CA GLY A 155 19.29 35.05 2.59
C GLY A 155 18.71 33.70 3.05
N THR A 156 17.41 33.59 3.27
CA THR A 156 16.72 32.33 3.65
C THR A 156 16.06 31.70 2.42
N LYS A 157 16.38 30.43 2.16
CA LYS A 157 15.73 29.64 1.09
C LYS A 157 14.29 29.29 1.50
N ILE A 158 13.34 29.58 0.64
CA ILE A 158 11.92 29.25 0.81
C ILE A 158 11.53 28.18 -0.19
N GLY A 159 11.23 26.98 0.31
CA GLY A 159 10.86 25.83 -0.50
C GLY A 159 12.00 25.26 -1.34
N ASN A 160 11.70 24.25 -2.11
CA ASN A 160 12.62 23.60 -3.05
C ASN A 160 12.00 23.61 -4.45
N SER A 161 12.67 24.27 -5.41
CA SER A 161 12.19 24.29 -6.79
C SER A 161 12.42 22.95 -7.46
N PRO A 162 11.42 22.38 -8.17
CA PRO A 162 11.62 21.19 -8.99
C PRO A 162 12.40 21.46 -10.28
N PHE A 163 12.70 22.75 -10.56
CA PHE A 163 13.40 23.19 -11.79
C PHE A 163 14.87 23.52 -11.58
N VAL A 164 15.47 23.03 -10.49
CA VAL A 164 16.90 23.21 -10.21
C VAL A 164 17.71 22.36 -11.17
N LEU A 165 18.82 22.93 -11.68
CA LEU A 165 19.73 22.23 -12.59
C LEU A 165 20.65 21.29 -11.80
N THR A 166 20.90 20.12 -12.37
CA THR A 166 21.75 19.05 -11.80
C THR A 166 23.14 19.58 -11.44
N ARG A 167 23.74 20.38 -12.32
CA ARG A 167 25.05 20.99 -12.12
C ARG A 167 25.14 21.98 -10.95
N ASN A 168 24.04 22.50 -10.47
CA ASN A 168 23.99 23.45 -9.36
C ASN A 168 23.88 22.77 -7.98
N GLU A 169 23.47 21.50 -7.94
CA GLU A 169 23.21 20.78 -6.67
C GLU A 169 24.12 19.57 -6.48
N ILE A 170 24.61 18.97 -7.56
CA ILE A 170 25.52 17.82 -7.49
C ILE A 170 26.97 18.30 -7.63
N ASN A 171 27.75 18.09 -6.57
CA ASN A 171 29.17 18.37 -6.58
C ASN A 171 29.93 17.26 -7.31
N GLY A 172 30.61 17.62 -8.41
CA GLY A 172 31.46 16.68 -9.15
C GLY A 172 32.17 17.38 -10.29
N PRO A 173 33.39 16.98 -10.65
CA PRO A 173 34.19 17.66 -11.67
C PRO A 173 33.52 17.69 -13.05
N ILE A 174 32.72 16.67 -13.38
CA ILE A 174 32.00 16.61 -14.67
C ILE A 174 30.95 17.70 -14.82
N PHE A 175 30.27 18.09 -13.74
CA PHE A 175 29.20 19.09 -13.78
C PHE A 175 29.68 20.53 -13.99
N GLY A 176 30.98 20.78 -13.91
CA GLY A 176 31.62 22.04 -14.29
C GLY A 176 32.03 22.12 -15.76
N MET A 177 31.93 21.03 -16.52
CA MET A 177 32.33 20.97 -17.93
C MET A 177 31.21 21.43 -18.87
N PRO A 178 31.49 22.19 -19.95
CA PRO A 178 30.46 22.66 -20.88
C PRO A 178 29.62 21.54 -21.50
N ASN A 179 30.22 20.37 -21.75
CA ASN A 179 29.60 19.21 -22.38
C ASN A 179 29.20 18.09 -21.38
N TYR A 180 28.97 18.40 -20.11
CA TYR A 180 28.70 17.39 -19.05
C TYR A 180 27.54 16.46 -19.39
N LEU A 181 26.51 16.92 -20.12
CA LEU A 181 25.36 16.09 -20.50
C LEU A 181 25.75 14.90 -21.37
N SER A 182 26.75 15.04 -22.25
CA SER A 182 27.25 13.93 -23.07
C SER A 182 28.00 12.85 -22.25
N MET A 183 28.43 13.16 -21.04
CA MET A 183 29.12 12.24 -20.13
C MET A 183 28.19 11.45 -19.25
N ILE A 184 26.93 11.89 -19.10
CA ILE A 184 25.92 11.21 -18.30
C ILE A 184 25.16 10.26 -19.23
N LYS A 185 25.26 8.95 -18.99
CA LYS A 185 24.65 7.92 -19.85
C LYS A 185 23.13 7.89 -19.70
N ASP A 186 22.62 8.04 -18.46
CA ASP A 186 21.21 7.96 -18.15
C ASP A 186 20.91 8.62 -16.76
N GLY A 187 19.63 8.86 -16.48
CA GLY A 187 19.18 9.24 -15.14
C GLY A 187 19.12 8.03 -14.19
N VAL A 188 18.83 8.32 -12.91
CA VAL A 188 18.75 7.30 -11.84
C VAL A 188 17.47 6.47 -11.98
N GLY A 189 16.35 7.12 -12.35
CA GLY A 189 15.03 6.50 -12.48
C GLY A 189 14.33 6.27 -11.15
N LEU A 190 13.08 5.82 -11.25
CA LEU A 190 12.29 5.42 -10.07
C LEU A 190 12.95 4.23 -9.38
N ASN A 191 13.03 4.29 -8.05
CA ASN A 191 13.51 3.16 -7.25
C ASN A 191 12.77 1.88 -7.62
N VAL A 192 13.51 0.80 -7.87
CA VAL A 192 12.95 -0.49 -8.30
C VAL A 192 11.91 -1.05 -7.33
N LEU A 193 12.06 -0.81 -6.03
CA LEU A 193 11.10 -1.22 -4.99
C LEU A 193 9.74 -0.51 -5.11
N LEU A 194 9.72 0.65 -5.78
CA LEU A 194 8.49 1.43 -6.01
C LEU A 194 7.84 1.11 -7.36
N ARG A 195 8.46 0.29 -8.22
CA ARG A 195 7.91 -0.08 -9.54
C ARG A 195 6.81 -1.13 -9.41
N ASN A 196 5.71 -0.74 -8.81
CA ASN A 196 4.52 -1.54 -8.58
C ASN A 196 3.28 -0.77 -9.05
N TYR A 197 2.20 -1.48 -9.41
CA TYR A 197 0.90 -0.91 -9.79
C TYR A 197 0.39 0.11 -8.78
N TRP A 198 0.56 -0.17 -7.47
CA TRP A 198 0.09 0.69 -6.39
C TRP A 198 0.78 2.05 -6.35
N MET A 199 2.03 2.15 -6.80
CA MET A 199 2.73 3.43 -6.92
C MET A 199 2.01 4.39 -7.87
N VAL A 200 1.30 3.86 -8.86
CA VAL A 200 0.56 4.68 -9.83
C VAL A 200 -0.73 5.23 -9.23
N ILE A 201 -1.47 4.42 -8.46
CA ILE A 201 -2.84 4.76 -8.03
C ILE A 201 -2.98 5.15 -6.55
N HIS A 202 -2.17 4.56 -5.63
CA HIS A 202 -2.31 4.81 -4.20
C HIS A 202 -1.98 6.26 -3.80
N PRO A 203 -0.84 6.86 -4.17
CA PRO A 203 -0.53 8.23 -3.74
C PRO A 203 -1.57 9.25 -4.22
N PRO A 204 -2.05 9.25 -5.48
CA PRO A 204 -3.12 10.14 -5.90
C PRO A 204 -4.40 10.03 -5.07
N VAL A 205 -4.85 8.82 -4.73
CA VAL A 205 -6.06 8.61 -3.92
C VAL A 205 -5.84 9.04 -2.46
N LEU A 206 -4.69 8.70 -1.87
CA LEU A 206 -4.35 9.11 -0.51
C LEU A 206 -4.28 10.64 -0.39
N PHE A 207 -3.62 11.32 -1.34
CA PHE A 207 -3.52 12.79 -1.37
C PHE A 207 -4.88 13.45 -1.63
N LEU A 208 -5.78 12.85 -2.40
CA LEU A 208 -7.17 13.32 -2.51
C LEU A 208 -7.87 13.22 -1.14
N GLY A 209 -7.66 12.14 -0.42
CA GLY A 209 -8.12 11.97 0.96
C GLY A 209 -7.61 13.10 1.85
N PHE A 210 -6.30 13.32 1.89
CA PHE A 210 -5.66 14.40 2.66
C PHE A 210 -6.19 15.76 2.28
N ALA A 211 -6.21 16.09 1.00
CA ALA A 211 -6.70 17.36 0.48
C ALA A 211 -8.16 17.65 0.84
N SER A 212 -9.01 16.63 0.81
CA SER A 212 -10.43 16.79 1.08
C SER A 212 -10.75 17.12 2.55
N THR A 213 -9.85 16.77 3.49
CA THR A 213 -10.06 17.05 4.93
C THR A 213 -10.03 18.53 5.27
N ILE A 214 -9.48 19.38 4.42
CA ILE A 214 -9.54 20.85 4.59
C ILE A 214 -10.98 21.36 4.51
N VAL A 215 -11.88 20.67 3.82
CA VAL A 215 -13.25 21.12 3.62
C VAL A 215 -14.04 21.16 4.94
N PRO A 216 -14.10 20.09 5.76
CA PRO A 216 -14.68 20.17 7.10
C PRO A 216 -14.04 21.27 7.97
N PHE A 217 -12.73 21.41 7.93
CA PHE A 217 -12.00 22.46 8.65
C PHE A 217 -12.46 23.86 8.20
N ALA A 218 -12.52 24.10 6.89
CA ALA A 218 -12.89 25.40 6.33
C ALA A 218 -14.35 25.78 6.64
N TYR A 219 -15.27 24.83 6.60
CA TYR A 219 -16.64 25.06 7.00
C TYR A 219 -16.80 25.30 8.50
N ALA A 220 -16.03 24.61 9.35
CA ALA A 220 -15.99 24.87 10.78
C ALA A 220 -15.49 26.31 11.06
N TYR A 221 -14.39 26.72 10.42
CA TYR A 221 -13.90 28.08 10.49
C TYR A 221 -14.96 29.11 10.03
N ALA A 222 -15.60 28.84 8.89
CA ALA A 222 -16.67 29.70 8.34
C ALA A 222 -17.87 29.82 9.30
N GLY A 223 -18.27 28.75 9.96
CA GLY A 223 -19.31 28.71 10.99
C GLY A 223 -18.99 29.59 12.19
N LEU A 224 -17.74 29.59 12.65
CA LEU A 224 -17.27 30.50 13.73
C LEU A 224 -17.25 31.95 13.26
N GLN A 225 -16.67 32.21 12.08
CA GLN A 225 -16.54 33.56 11.53
C GLN A 225 -17.88 34.24 11.31
N SER A 226 -18.86 33.51 10.78
CA SER A 226 -20.21 34.04 10.52
C SER A 226 -21.13 34.01 11.75
N LYS A 227 -20.68 33.42 12.87
CA LYS A 227 -21.47 33.16 14.10
C LYS A 227 -22.70 32.29 13.83
N ARG A 228 -22.70 31.53 12.73
CA ARG A 228 -23.74 30.57 12.33
C ARG A 228 -23.32 29.18 12.77
N TYR A 229 -23.34 28.97 14.07
CA TYR A 229 -22.63 27.86 14.71
C TYR A 229 -23.12 26.48 14.31
N GLY A 230 -24.41 26.29 13.96
CA GLY A 230 -24.96 25.00 13.59
C GLY A 230 -25.16 24.77 12.10
N ASP A 231 -25.28 25.87 11.31
CA ASP A 231 -25.71 25.81 9.92
C ASP A 231 -24.72 25.17 8.97
N TRP A 232 -23.42 25.20 9.33
CA TRP A 232 -22.33 24.63 8.52
C TRP A 232 -22.36 23.10 8.47
N ILE A 233 -23.01 22.42 9.45
CA ILE A 233 -23.05 20.96 9.55
C ILE A 233 -23.76 20.33 8.34
N LYS A 234 -24.90 20.92 7.92
CA LYS A 234 -25.70 20.35 6.83
C LYS A 234 -24.95 20.34 5.49
N PRO A 235 -24.34 21.43 5.00
CA PRO A 235 -23.62 21.44 3.74
C PRO A 235 -22.28 20.68 3.78
N VAL A 236 -21.66 20.50 4.95
CA VAL A 236 -20.37 19.84 5.05
C VAL A 236 -20.46 18.32 5.17
N LEU A 237 -21.58 17.77 5.66
CA LEU A 237 -21.74 16.33 5.88
C LEU A 237 -21.42 15.46 4.64
N PRO A 238 -21.85 15.79 3.41
CA PRO A 238 -21.44 15.03 2.23
C PRO A 238 -19.94 15.04 1.99
N TRP A 239 -19.28 16.16 2.24
CA TRP A 239 -17.82 16.30 2.12
C TRP A 239 -17.08 15.51 3.19
N THR A 240 -17.57 15.53 4.43
CA THR A 240 -16.98 14.72 5.52
C THR A 240 -17.07 13.22 5.21
N LEU A 241 -18.20 12.75 4.64
CA LEU A 241 -18.35 11.37 4.17
C LEU A 241 -17.41 11.06 3.00
N PHE A 242 -17.28 11.97 2.04
CA PHE A 242 -16.34 11.85 0.93
C PHE A 242 -14.91 11.71 1.44
N SER A 243 -14.49 12.61 2.34
CA SER A 243 -13.14 12.58 2.92
C SER A 243 -12.88 11.28 3.70
N ALA A 244 -13.85 10.83 4.51
CA ALA A 244 -13.73 9.59 5.28
C ALA A 244 -13.63 8.35 4.37
N CYS A 245 -14.40 8.32 3.28
CA CYS A 245 -14.38 7.26 2.29
C CYS A 245 -13.03 7.23 1.56
N VAL A 246 -12.64 8.34 0.94
CA VAL A 246 -11.44 8.39 0.09
C VAL A 246 -10.16 8.21 0.90
N LEU A 247 -10.07 8.83 2.09
CA LEU A 247 -8.93 8.67 2.97
C LEU A 247 -8.81 7.22 3.48
N GLY A 248 -9.94 6.61 3.90
CA GLY A 248 -9.94 5.21 4.34
C GLY A 248 -9.55 4.24 3.24
N VAL A 249 -10.08 4.44 2.02
CA VAL A 249 -9.68 3.65 0.84
C VAL A 249 -8.19 3.87 0.54
N GLY A 250 -7.71 5.12 0.55
CA GLY A 250 -6.30 5.44 0.31
C GLY A 250 -5.36 4.75 1.31
N ILE A 251 -5.69 4.76 2.61
CA ILE A 251 -4.92 4.05 3.64
C ILE A 251 -4.85 2.55 3.33
N MET A 252 -5.99 1.93 3.02
CA MET A 252 -6.06 0.50 2.76
C MET A 252 -5.45 0.09 1.41
N MET A 253 -5.37 1.00 0.43
CA MET A 253 -4.55 0.80 -0.77
C MET A 253 -3.07 0.69 -0.41
N GLY A 254 -2.59 1.50 0.53
CA GLY A 254 -1.24 1.35 1.10
C GLY A 254 -1.04 0.00 1.79
N GLY A 255 -2.04 -0.46 2.57
CA GLY A 255 -2.01 -1.78 3.18
C GLY A 255 -1.98 -2.93 2.16
N LYS A 256 -2.71 -2.83 1.05
CA LYS A 256 -2.66 -3.82 -0.02
C LYS A 256 -1.30 -3.78 -0.74
N TRP A 257 -0.77 -2.58 -0.99
CA TRP A 257 0.60 -2.45 -1.52
C TRP A 257 1.65 -3.07 -0.60
N ALA A 258 1.57 -2.80 0.71
CA ALA A 258 2.47 -3.41 1.69
C ALA A 258 2.36 -4.94 1.73
N TYR A 259 1.15 -5.48 1.54
CA TYR A 259 0.90 -6.92 1.43
C TYR A 259 1.56 -7.54 0.18
N GLU A 260 1.53 -6.83 -0.95
CA GLU A 260 2.12 -7.27 -2.22
C GLU A 260 3.61 -6.89 -2.38
N SER A 261 4.19 -6.19 -1.42
CA SER A 261 5.58 -5.73 -1.45
C SER A 261 6.24 -6.04 -0.11
N LEU A 262 7.02 -7.08 -0.06
CA LEU A 262 7.58 -7.64 1.18
C LEU A 262 8.38 -6.62 2.04
N SER A 263 8.96 -5.61 1.39
CA SER A 263 9.77 -4.57 2.05
C SER A 263 9.03 -3.77 3.13
N PHE A 264 7.70 -3.83 3.17
CA PHE A 264 6.89 -3.05 4.11
C PHE A 264 6.43 -3.83 5.36
N GLY A 265 6.72 -5.12 5.47
CA GLY A 265 6.42 -5.89 6.69
C GLY A 265 4.98 -6.42 6.80
N GLY A 266 4.32 -6.72 5.69
CA GLY A 266 2.93 -7.21 5.63
C GLY A 266 1.92 -6.10 5.38
N TYR A 267 0.62 -6.40 5.46
CA TYR A 267 -0.44 -5.44 5.12
C TYR A 267 -0.60 -4.31 6.16
N TRP A 268 -0.07 -4.45 7.38
CA TRP A 268 -0.07 -3.44 8.44
C TRP A 268 1.00 -3.77 9.49
N ALA A 269 1.94 -2.88 9.68
CA ALA A 269 3.08 -3.05 10.60
C ALA A 269 3.10 -2.06 11.77
N TRP A 270 2.10 -1.19 11.92
CA TRP A 270 2.12 -0.04 12.82
C TRP A 270 3.32 0.89 12.57
N ASP A 271 3.77 0.95 11.30
CA ASP A 271 4.79 1.90 10.88
C ASP A 271 4.37 3.34 11.22
N PRO A 272 5.30 4.22 11.64
CA PRO A 272 4.96 5.60 11.95
C PRO A 272 4.22 6.37 10.84
N VAL A 273 4.46 6.07 9.56
CA VAL A 273 3.79 6.71 8.42
C VAL A 273 2.36 6.15 8.24
N GLU A 274 2.17 4.85 8.44
CA GLU A 274 0.84 4.23 8.49
C GLU A 274 0.00 4.87 9.60
N ASN A 275 0.55 4.93 10.80
CA ASN A 275 -0.08 5.54 11.97
C ASN A 275 -0.44 7.01 11.74
N ALA A 276 0.47 7.76 11.11
CA ALA A 276 0.28 9.17 10.79
C ALA A 276 -0.90 9.43 9.84
N SER A 277 -1.24 8.47 8.98
CA SER A 277 -2.40 8.54 8.10
C SER A 277 -3.69 8.05 8.77
N LEU A 278 -3.61 7.04 9.65
CA LEU A 278 -4.75 6.45 10.36
C LEU A 278 -5.34 7.41 11.40
N VAL A 279 -4.51 8.14 12.13
CA VAL A 279 -4.93 9.06 13.20
C VAL A 279 -5.92 10.13 12.70
N PRO A 280 -5.64 10.92 11.65
CA PRO A 280 -6.60 11.88 11.13
C PRO A 280 -7.89 11.21 10.60
N TRP A 281 -7.82 9.99 10.05
CA TRP A 281 -9.00 9.26 9.63
C TRP A 281 -9.91 8.88 10.82
N MET A 282 -9.35 8.41 11.92
CA MET A 282 -10.12 8.08 13.14
C MET A 282 -10.83 9.32 13.71
N ILE A 283 -10.13 10.47 13.75
CA ILE A 283 -10.70 11.75 14.21
C ILE A 283 -11.80 12.24 13.26
N LEU A 284 -11.61 12.09 11.96
CA LEU A 284 -12.60 12.42 10.94
C LEU A 284 -13.88 11.60 11.09
N VAL A 285 -13.75 10.30 11.34
CA VAL A 285 -14.89 9.41 11.60
C VAL A 285 -15.60 9.78 12.90
N ALA A 286 -14.86 10.11 13.98
CA ALA A 286 -15.43 10.64 15.22
C ALA A 286 -16.22 11.93 14.96
N GLY A 287 -15.65 12.86 14.17
CA GLY A 287 -16.30 14.09 13.75
C GLY A 287 -17.57 13.87 12.91
N LEU A 288 -17.53 12.89 12.01
CA LEU A 288 -18.70 12.51 11.23
C LEU A 288 -19.87 12.06 12.14
N HIS A 289 -19.59 11.24 13.15
CA HIS A 289 -20.61 10.76 14.09
C HIS A 289 -21.17 11.91 14.93
N THR A 290 -20.34 12.82 15.45
CA THR A 290 -20.80 13.98 16.21
C THR A 290 -21.64 14.94 15.36
N MET A 291 -21.31 15.14 14.07
CA MET A 291 -22.14 15.92 13.13
C MET A 291 -23.48 15.25 12.87
N VAL A 292 -23.54 13.92 12.80
CA VAL A 292 -24.80 13.16 12.66
C VAL A 292 -25.67 13.30 13.93
N ILE A 293 -25.06 13.21 15.11
CA ILE A 293 -25.73 13.45 16.40
C ILE A 293 -26.33 14.86 16.41
N TYR A 294 -25.51 15.88 16.11
CA TYR A 294 -25.96 17.26 16.08
C TYR A 294 -27.16 17.48 15.16
N LYS A 295 -27.12 16.93 13.96
CA LYS A 295 -28.23 17.03 13.01
C LYS A 295 -29.53 16.40 13.54
N ALA A 296 -29.44 15.36 14.38
CA ALA A 296 -30.62 14.64 14.90
C ALA A 296 -31.18 15.23 16.20
N THR A 297 -30.31 15.72 17.10
CA THR A 297 -30.68 16.07 18.49
C THR A 297 -30.14 17.42 18.97
N SER A 298 -29.33 18.12 18.14
CA SER A 298 -28.62 19.36 18.48
C SER A 298 -27.53 19.19 19.57
N HIS A 299 -27.25 17.98 20.02
CA HIS A 299 -26.13 17.68 20.90
C HIS A 299 -24.80 17.61 20.14
N SER A 300 -23.67 17.67 20.83
CA SER A 300 -22.31 17.47 20.31
C SER A 300 -21.79 18.52 19.31
N LEU A 301 -22.38 19.73 19.23
CA LEU A 301 -21.90 20.77 18.33
C LEU A 301 -20.42 21.13 18.55
N ARG A 302 -20.02 21.33 19.82
CA ARG A 302 -18.65 21.69 20.19
C ARG A 302 -17.64 20.61 19.81
N ALA A 303 -17.99 19.34 20.02
CA ALA A 303 -17.19 18.20 19.60
C ALA A 303 -17.04 18.14 18.05
N SER A 304 -18.11 18.43 17.31
CA SER A 304 -18.06 18.49 15.84
C SER A 304 -17.06 19.55 15.33
N TYR A 305 -16.98 20.71 15.98
CA TYR A 305 -15.99 21.73 15.66
C TYR A 305 -14.57 21.24 15.92
N ILE A 306 -14.31 20.72 17.13
CA ILE A 306 -12.98 20.23 17.52
C ILE A 306 -12.51 19.15 16.56
N PHE A 307 -13.33 18.13 16.29
CA PHE A 307 -12.93 17.02 15.42
C PHE A 307 -12.73 17.45 13.97
N ALA A 308 -13.58 18.35 13.43
CA ALA A 308 -13.37 18.89 12.09
C ALA A 308 -12.04 19.67 11.97
N MET A 309 -11.68 20.44 13.01
CA MET A 309 -10.43 21.19 13.05
C MET A 309 -9.23 20.27 13.24
N LEU A 310 -9.28 19.36 14.22
CA LEU A 310 -8.19 18.45 14.51
C LEU A 310 -7.87 17.52 13.35
N THR A 311 -8.86 17.11 12.57
CA THR A 311 -8.62 16.25 11.39
C THR A 311 -7.58 16.87 10.46
N PHE A 312 -7.77 18.10 10.02
CA PHE A 312 -6.81 18.75 9.11
C PHE A 312 -5.48 19.09 9.81
N VAL A 313 -5.53 19.47 11.09
CA VAL A 313 -4.32 19.69 11.90
C VAL A 313 -3.47 18.42 11.95
N PHE A 314 -4.08 17.25 12.13
CA PHE A 314 -3.35 15.98 12.13
C PHE A 314 -2.89 15.55 10.74
N ILE A 315 -3.54 15.97 9.66
CA ILE A 315 -2.97 15.81 8.30
C ILE A 315 -1.68 16.62 8.16
N LEU A 316 -1.66 17.86 8.65
CA LEU A 316 -0.44 18.70 8.64
C LEU A 316 0.64 18.11 9.56
N TYR A 317 0.26 17.55 10.71
CA TYR A 317 1.18 16.86 11.60
C TYR A 317 1.72 15.56 10.99
N SER A 318 0.88 14.81 10.30
CA SER A 318 1.30 13.65 9.50
C SER A 318 2.35 14.06 8.46
N THR A 319 2.10 15.15 7.74
CA THR A 319 3.05 15.69 6.77
C THR A 319 4.36 16.12 7.43
N PHE A 320 4.28 16.72 8.62
CA PHE A 320 5.46 17.07 9.41
C PHE A 320 6.28 15.80 9.76
N LEU A 321 5.64 14.77 10.28
CA LEU A 321 6.33 13.52 10.63
C LEU A 321 7.02 12.88 9.42
N THR A 322 6.31 12.80 8.28
CA THR A 322 6.75 12.03 7.11
C THR A 322 7.75 12.77 6.22
N ARG A 323 7.73 14.12 6.20
CA ARG A 323 8.49 14.93 5.23
C ARG A 323 9.66 15.70 5.83
N THR A 324 9.88 15.65 7.14
CA THR A 324 10.96 16.40 7.79
C THR A 324 12.19 15.57 8.13
N GLY A 325 12.14 14.27 7.91
CA GLY A 325 13.21 13.34 8.30
C GLY A 325 13.26 13.04 9.81
N ILE A 326 12.31 13.58 10.61
CA ILE A 326 12.31 13.39 12.08
C ILE A 326 12.09 11.95 12.51
N LEU A 327 11.46 11.13 11.65
CA LEU A 327 11.26 9.70 11.91
C LEU A 327 12.56 8.91 11.70
N GLY A 328 13.48 9.38 10.85
CA GLY A 328 14.75 8.70 10.57
C GLY A 328 14.57 7.22 10.28
N ASP A 329 15.38 6.39 10.93
CA ASP A 329 15.36 4.92 10.77
C ASP A 329 14.18 4.21 11.43
N THR A 330 13.27 4.95 12.07
CA THR A 330 12.09 4.34 12.72
C THR A 330 10.98 3.97 11.75
N SER A 331 11.07 4.39 10.48
CA SER A 331 10.10 4.09 9.43
C SER A 331 10.78 3.78 8.10
N VAL A 332 10.35 2.70 7.45
CA VAL A 332 10.78 2.35 6.08
C VAL A 332 10.20 3.29 5.02
N HIS A 333 9.20 4.10 5.38
CA HIS A 333 8.52 5.05 4.49
C HIS A 333 8.97 6.50 4.71
N ALA A 334 9.93 6.76 5.62
CA ALA A 334 10.40 8.12 5.91
C ALA A 334 11.23 8.64 4.73
N PHE A 335 10.96 9.88 4.35
CA PHE A 335 11.81 10.57 3.39
C PHE A 335 13.10 11.02 4.07
N ALA A 336 14.21 11.02 3.31
CA ALA A 336 15.48 11.57 3.76
C ALA A 336 15.32 13.07 4.15
N GLU A 337 16.21 13.58 4.98
CA GLU A 337 16.19 14.98 5.43
C GLU A 337 16.07 15.97 4.27
N SER A 338 14.99 16.74 4.28
CA SER A 338 14.71 17.75 3.27
C SER A 338 15.43 19.09 3.51
N GLY A 339 16.33 19.12 4.48
CA GLY A 339 17.05 20.31 4.94
C GLY A 339 16.22 21.24 5.84
N ARG A 340 16.92 22.05 6.64
CA ARG A 340 16.32 22.98 7.62
C ARG A 340 15.27 23.94 7.07
N PRO A 341 15.38 24.49 5.85
CA PRO A 341 14.37 25.41 5.32
C PRO A 341 13.01 24.76 5.14
N MET A 342 12.94 23.54 4.58
CA MET A 342 11.68 22.82 4.38
C MET A 342 11.08 22.39 5.71
N PHE A 343 11.89 21.90 6.64
CA PHE A 343 11.47 21.60 8.02
C PHE A 343 10.74 22.79 8.67
N ASN A 344 11.34 23.99 8.60
CA ASN A 344 10.75 25.19 9.17
C ASN A 344 9.45 25.58 8.48
N LEU A 345 9.37 25.47 7.16
CA LEU A 345 8.19 25.84 6.40
C LEU A 345 6.99 24.92 6.70
N ILE A 346 7.21 23.61 6.79
CA ILE A 346 6.17 22.65 7.18
C ILE A 346 5.70 22.92 8.62
N ARG A 347 6.64 23.24 9.52
CA ARG A 347 6.32 23.60 10.90
C ARG A 347 5.48 24.87 10.98
N ILE A 348 5.84 25.92 10.22
CA ILE A 348 5.07 27.17 10.15
C ILE A 348 3.67 26.89 9.60
N PHE A 349 3.54 26.07 8.56
CA PHE A 349 2.24 25.67 7.99
C PHE A 349 1.37 25.00 9.07
N LEU A 350 1.92 24.02 9.80
CA LEU A 350 1.21 23.34 10.88
C LEU A 350 0.72 24.32 11.96
N PHE A 351 1.61 25.18 12.47
CA PHE A 351 1.24 26.10 13.55
C PHE A 351 0.28 27.22 13.09
N THR A 352 0.39 27.69 11.85
CA THR A 352 -0.50 28.71 11.29
C THR A 352 -1.94 28.22 11.15
N PHE A 353 -2.15 26.93 10.91
CA PHE A 353 -3.51 26.35 10.86
C PHE A 353 -4.00 25.86 12.22
N SER A 354 -3.14 25.33 13.07
CA SER A 354 -3.53 24.77 14.36
C SER A 354 -3.82 25.83 15.43
N VAL A 355 -2.88 26.75 15.68
CA VAL A 355 -2.99 27.67 16.81
C VAL A 355 -4.14 28.67 16.63
N PRO A 356 -4.26 29.40 15.50
CA PRO A 356 -5.36 30.34 15.32
C PRO A 356 -6.74 29.65 15.30
N ALA A 357 -6.84 28.45 14.73
CA ALA A 357 -8.11 27.72 14.69
C ALA A 357 -8.58 27.34 16.11
N LEU A 358 -7.68 26.80 16.95
CA LEU A 358 -8.00 26.43 18.32
C LEU A 358 -8.31 27.67 19.18
N VAL A 359 -7.49 28.72 19.07
CA VAL A 359 -7.72 29.99 19.78
C VAL A 359 -9.08 30.57 19.41
N TYR A 360 -9.39 30.61 18.10
CA TYR A 360 -10.65 31.15 17.60
C TYR A 360 -11.86 30.28 18.05
N PHE A 361 -11.70 28.95 18.12
CA PHE A 361 -12.70 28.06 18.69
C PHE A 361 -12.97 28.38 20.16
N PHE A 362 -11.92 28.52 21.01
CA PHE A 362 -12.09 28.80 22.42
C PHE A 362 -12.73 30.16 22.71
N PHE A 363 -12.43 31.17 21.89
CA PHE A 363 -13.12 32.49 21.97
C PHE A 363 -14.63 32.40 21.70
N HIS A 364 -15.06 31.43 20.91
CA HIS A 364 -16.46 31.24 20.57
C HIS A 364 -17.14 30.13 21.40
N TYR A 365 -16.38 29.34 22.15
CA TYR A 365 -16.87 28.16 22.88
C TYR A 365 -18.10 28.44 23.75
N LYS A 366 -18.05 29.50 24.55
CA LYS A 366 -19.17 29.90 25.44
C LYS A 366 -20.38 30.52 24.70
N LYS A 367 -20.17 30.98 23.45
CA LYS A 367 -21.21 31.61 22.62
C LYS A 367 -21.97 30.58 21.78
N MET A 368 -21.44 29.36 21.65
CA MET A 368 -22.12 28.29 20.92
C MET A 368 -23.35 27.82 21.68
N PRO A 369 -24.48 27.61 20.98
CA PRO A 369 -25.66 27.00 21.61
C PRO A 369 -25.32 25.65 22.18
N ALA A 370 -25.77 25.36 23.38
CA ALA A 370 -25.65 24.07 24.04
C ALA A 370 -27.05 23.57 24.35
N GLU A 371 -27.31 22.31 24.02
CA GLU A 371 -28.52 21.64 24.50
C GLU A 371 -28.35 21.39 25.99
N LEU A 372 -29.30 21.87 26.80
CA LEU A 372 -29.26 21.78 28.26
C LEU A 372 -29.83 20.46 28.80
N ARG A 373 -30.48 19.66 27.95
CA ARG A 373 -31.01 18.37 28.35
C ARG A 373 -29.87 17.36 28.47
N GLU A 374 -29.87 16.59 29.54
CA GLU A 374 -28.97 15.46 29.69
C GLU A 374 -29.30 14.37 28.68
N GLU A 375 -28.27 13.78 28.09
CA GLU A 375 -28.42 12.62 27.20
C GLU A 375 -28.80 11.38 27.99
N ASN A 376 -29.87 10.70 27.58
CA ASN A 376 -30.29 9.47 28.24
C ASN A 376 -29.36 8.31 27.83
N SER A 377 -28.89 7.53 28.80
CA SER A 377 -28.04 6.35 28.57
C SER A 377 -28.68 5.26 27.69
N SER A 378 -30.03 5.29 27.51
CA SER A 378 -30.75 4.41 26.58
C SER A 378 -30.90 5.01 25.18
N SER A 379 -30.22 6.11 24.89
CA SER A 379 -30.33 6.83 23.60
C SER A 379 -29.22 6.43 22.62
N ARG A 380 -29.54 6.57 21.34
CA ARG A 380 -28.57 6.35 20.26
C ARG A 380 -27.44 7.37 20.27
N GLU A 381 -27.75 8.64 20.50
CA GLU A 381 -26.78 9.75 20.50
C GLU A 381 -25.72 9.57 21.59
N PHE A 382 -26.10 9.12 22.79
CA PHE A 382 -25.17 8.87 23.89
C PHE A 382 -24.09 7.84 23.48
N TRP A 383 -24.50 6.68 22.96
CA TRP A 383 -23.55 5.63 22.58
C TRP A 383 -22.74 5.97 21.31
N MET A 384 -23.32 6.72 20.38
CA MET A 384 -22.57 7.26 19.23
C MET A 384 -21.49 8.24 19.70
N PHE A 385 -21.78 9.09 20.71
CA PHE A 385 -20.79 9.98 21.30
C PHE A 385 -19.69 9.22 22.04
N ILE A 386 -20.04 8.21 22.81
CA ILE A 386 -19.05 7.31 23.47
C ILE A 386 -18.16 6.66 22.40
N GLY A 387 -18.71 6.15 21.30
CA GLY A 387 -17.90 5.60 20.19
C GLY A 387 -16.96 6.64 19.58
N SER A 388 -17.42 7.88 19.40
CA SER A 388 -16.57 8.99 18.92
C SER A 388 -15.43 9.30 19.91
N LEU A 389 -15.69 9.24 21.21
CA LEU A 389 -14.68 9.46 22.25
C LEU A 389 -13.65 8.32 22.26
N VAL A 390 -14.09 7.07 22.12
CA VAL A 390 -13.18 5.90 22.02
C VAL A 390 -12.26 6.04 20.81
N LEU A 391 -12.79 6.39 19.63
CA LEU A 391 -11.97 6.64 18.43
C LEU A 391 -10.96 7.77 18.66
N PHE A 392 -11.37 8.86 19.29
CA PHE A 392 -10.48 9.98 19.59
C PHE A 392 -9.37 9.59 20.56
N LEU A 393 -9.69 8.93 21.65
CA LEU A 393 -8.69 8.47 22.65
C LEU A 393 -7.72 7.46 22.04
N SER A 394 -8.21 6.59 21.18
CA SER A 394 -7.38 5.64 20.44
C SER A 394 -6.43 6.36 19.48
N ALA A 395 -6.92 7.36 18.75
CA ALA A 395 -6.10 8.21 17.90
C ALA A 395 -5.00 8.93 18.70
N MET A 396 -5.34 9.43 19.90
CA MET A 396 -4.36 10.07 20.81
C MET A 396 -3.33 9.06 21.33
N PHE A 397 -3.71 7.84 21.63
CA PHE A 397 -2.79 6.78 22.02
C PHE A 397 -1.81 6.45 20.88
N ILE A 398 -2.30 6.26 19.65
CA ILE A 398 -1.47 5.95 18.50
C ILE A 398 -0.48 7.08 18.23
N ILE A 399 -0.95 8.34 18.15
CA ILE A 399 -0.08 9.46 17.81
C ILE A 399 0.95 9.76 18.91
N ALA A 400 0.60 9.57 20.18
CA ALA A 400 1.54 9.76 21.29
C ALA A 400 2.73 8.80 21.18
N LYS A 401 2.48 7.51 20.87
CA LYS A 401 3.54 6.53 20.65
C LYS A 401 4.34 6.81 19.37
N THR A 402 3.65 7.16 18.30
CA THR A 402 4.29 7.49 17.00
C THR A 402 5.17 8.74 17.11
N SER A 403 4.86 9.65 18.03
CA SER A 403 5.60 10.90 18.24
C SER A 403 6.83 10.76 19.13
N THR A 404 7.25 9.54 19.52
CA THR A 404 8.46 9.32 20.32
C THR A 404 9.69 10.04 19.80
N PRO A 405 10.03 10.02 18.48
CA PRO A 405 11.17 10.78 17.94
C PRO A 405 11.02 12.32 18.14
N VAL A 406 9.79 12.84 18.02
CA VAL A 406 9.51 14.26 18.23
C VAL A 406 9.70 14.64 19.71
N ILE A 407 9.20 13.80 20.63
CA ILE A 407 9.36 13.96 22.08
C ILE A 407 10.85 13.97 22.44
N ASN A 408 11.61 13.01 21.89
CA ASN A 408 13.05 12.93 22.09
C ASN A 408 13.78 14.20 21.58
N ALA A 409 13.38 14.70 20.40
CA ALA A 409 13.97 15.92 19.82
C ALA A 409 13.65 17.19 20.62
N ILE A 410 12.46 17.30 21.22
CA ILE A 410 12.03 18.48 21.99
C ILE A 410 12.62 18.47 23.42
N PHE A 411 12.57 17.33 24.09
CA PHE A 411 12.92 17.23 25.51
C PHE A 411 14.32 16.66 25.75
N GLY A 412 15.08 16.29 24.69
CA GLY A 412 16.39 15.67 24.82
C GLY A 412 16.32 14.28 25.47
N SER A 413 15.15 13.64 25.49
CA SER A 413 14.95 12.29 26.02
C SER A 413 15.52 11.24 25.05
N LYS A 414 15.74 10.01 25.56
CA LYS A 414 16.23 8.85 24.78
C LYS A 414 15.23 7.69 24.91
N LEU A 415 13.96 7.97 24.72
CA LEU A 415 12.93 6.93 24.74
C LEU A 415 13.13 6.00 23.54
N ALA A 416 13.30 4.72 23.81
CA ALA A 416 13.39 3.68 22.79
C ALA A 416 12.01 3.20 22.36
N PRO A 417 11.83 2.76 21.09
CA PRO A 417 10.63 2.04 20.68
C PRO A 417 10.51 0.72 21.45
N PRO A 418 9.29 0.18 21.62
CA PRO A 418 9.12 -1.14 22.25
C PRO A 418 9.81 -2.24 21.42
N GLU A 419 10.30 -3.29 22.09
CA GLU A 419 10.92 -4.45 21.42
C GLU A 419 9.95 -5.12 20.43
N ASP A 420 8.70 -5.31 20.84
CA ASP A 420 7.60 -5.79 19.99
C ASP A 420 6.65 -4.63 19.72
N ILE A 421 6.86 -3.94 18.59
CA ILE A 421 6.05 -2.81 18.16
C ILE A 421 4.62 -3.26 17.90
N GLU A 422 4.44 -4.36 17.18
CA GLU A 422 3.14 -4.87 16.76
C GLU A 422 2.28 -5.21 17.98
N PHE A 423 2.78 -6.01 18.89
CA PHE A 423 2.04 -6.36 20.12
C PHE A 423 1.74 -5.16 21.00
N SER A 424 2.65 -4.21 21.09
CA SER A 424 2.49 -3.01 21.92
C SER A 424 1.32 -2.11 21.48
N TYR A 425 0.95 -2.14 20.19
CA TYR A 425 -0.27 -1.51 19.67
C TYR A 425 -1.46 -2.46 19.74
N ASN A 426 -1.29 -3.72 19.30
CA ASN A 426 -2.38 -4.70 19.18
C ASN A 426 -3.08 -4.96 20.53
N LYS A 427 -2.35 -5.01 21.67
CA LYS A 427 -2.94 -5.21 23.00
C LYS A 427 -3.96 -4.12 23.40
N VAL A 428 -3.82 -2.89 22.91
CA VAL A 428 -4.77 -1.80 23.16
C VAL A 428 -5.83 -1.77 22.07
N MET A 429 -5.42 -1.92 20.82
CA MET A 429 -6.33 -1.79 19.68
C MET A 429 -7.35 -2.92 19.59
N ILE A 430 -7.05 -4.11 20.14
CA ILE A 430 -8.04 -5.19 20.23
C ILE A 430 -9.20 -4.80 21.15
N LEU A 431 -8.92 -4.14 22.30
CA LEU A 431 -9.95 -3.64 23.20
C LEU A 431 -10.80 -2.56 22.53
N VAL A 432 -10.15 -1.67 21.78
CA VAL A 432 -10.84 -0.66 20.96
C VAL A 432 -11.75 -1.33 19.92
N GLY A 433 -11.24 -2.35 19.22
CA GLY A 433 -12.01 -3.13 18.25
C GLY A 433 -13.24 -3.82 18.87
N ILE A 434 -13.09 -4.38 20.07
CA ILE A 434 -14.20 -4.98 20.83
C ILE A 434 -15.26 -3.92 21.16
N ILE A 435 -14.87 -2.76 21.71
CA ILE A 435 -15.80 -1.70 22.07
C ILE A 435 -16.53 -1.16 20.83
N ILE A 436 -15.80 -0.79 19.78
CA ILE A 436 -16.39 -0.23 18.56
C ILE A 436 -17.26 -1.28 17.85
N GLY A 437 -16.83 -2.55 17.80
CA GLY A 437 -17.63 -3.63 17.24
C GLY A 437 -18.96 -3.81 17.97
N PHE A 438 -18.93 -3.82 19.30
CA PHE A 438 -20.15 -3.91 20.13
C PHE A 438 -21.06 -2.69 19.91
N LEU A 439 -20.50 -1.49 19.97
CA LEU A 439 -21.28 -0.25 19.75
C LEU A 439 -21.92 -0.21 18.37
N SER A 440 -21.19 -0.61 17.31
CA SER A 440 -21.73 -0.64 15.95
C SER A 440 -22.80 -1.71 15.77
N ALA A 441 -22.78 -2.80 16.56
CA ALA A 441 -23.81 -3.83 16.54
C ALA A 441 -25.12 -3.36 17.20
N VAL A 442 -25.04 -2.70 18.37
CA VAL A 442 -26.19 -2.43 19.22
C VAL A 442 -26.79 -1.05 19.00
N THR A 443 -25.95 -0.03 18.82
CA THR A 443 -26.38 1.38 18.82
C THR A 443 -27.37 1.70 17.69
N GLN A 444 -27.31 1.01 16.56
CA GLN A 444 -28.25 1.23 15.45
C GLN A 444 -29.69 0.85 15.76
N TYR A 445 -29.91 -0.06 16.73
CA TYR A 445 -31.27 -0.43 17.18
C TYR A 445 -31.84 0.56 18.19
N LEU A 446 -31.02 1.42 18.76
CA LEU A 446 -31.47 2.46 19.67
C LEU A 446 -32.15 3.60 18.89
N LYS A 447 -33.16 4.20 19.51
CA LYS A 447 -33.80 5.42 19.02
C LYS A 447 -33.05 6.64 19.57
N TYR A 448 -33.16 7.75 18.85
CA TYR A 448 -32.74 9.04 19.40
C TYR A 448 -33.62 9.42 20.59
N LYS A 449 -33.04 10.09 21.59
CA LYS A 449 -33.59 10.51 22.89
C LYS A 449 -33.79 9.39 23.89
N SER A 450 -34.56 8.34 23.64
CA SER A 450 -34.72 7.22 24.57
C SER A 450 -35.28 5.97 23.89
N THR A 451 -34.91 4.81 24.40
CA THR A 451 -35.34 3.50 23.90
C THR A 451 -35.78 2.62 25.05
N GLY A 452 -36.95 1.99 24.96
CA GLY A 452 -37.41 1.01 25.94
C GLY A 452 -36.62 -0.29 25.87
N SER A 453 -36.21 -0.85 27.00
CA SER A 453 -35.40 -2.07 27.09
C SER A 453 -36.04 -3.27 26.40
N SER A 454 -37.34 -3.47 26.58
CA SER A 454 -38.09 -4.57 25.92
C SER A 454 -38.02 -4.50 24.38
N PHE A 455 -38.02 -3.29 23.79
CA PHE A 455 -37.88 -3.11 22.35
C PHE A 455 -36.47 -3.55 21.89
N VAL A 456 -35.42 -3.13 22.61
CA VAL A 456 -34.03 -3.46 22.28
C VAL A 456 -33.84 -4.97 22.34
N ILE A 457 -34.23 -5.60 23.46
CA ILE A 457 -34.07 -7.05 23.66
C ILE A 457 -34.73 -7.85 22.52
N LYS A 458 -35.98 -7.50 22.15
CA LYS A 458 -36.68 -8.18 21.04
C LYS A 458 -35.96 -8.06 19.68
N LYS A 459 -35.29 -6.92 19.43
CA LYS A 459 -34.60 -6.68 18.15
C LYS A 459 -33.22 -7.30 18.10
N ILE A 460 -32.49 -7.35 19.21
CA ILE A 460 -31.12 -7.87 19.27
C ILE A 460 -31.07 -9.37 19.57
N ALA A 461 -32.14 -9.99 20.09
CA ALA A 461 -32.15 -11.40 20.50
C ALA A 461 -31.77 -12.34 19.32
N LEU A 462 -32.41 -12.20 18.17
CA LEU A 462 -32.13 -13.04 17.01
C LEU A 462 -30.71 -12.88 16.47
N PRO A 463 -30.19 -11.66 16.22
CA PRO A 463 -28.78 -11.46 15.86
C PRO A 463 -27.81 -12.08 16.87
N THR A 464 -28.11 -11.97 18.18
CA THR A 464 -27.26 -12.52 19.24
C THR A 464 -27.22 -14.05 19.18
N ILE A 465 -28.38 -14.71 19.05
CA ILE A 465 -28.44 -16.18 18.96
C ILE A 465 -27.68 -16.67 17.72
N ILE A 466 -27.89 -16.06 16.55
CA ILE A 466 -27.19 -16.43 15.32
C ILE A 466 -25.68 -16.27 15.52
N THR A 467 -25.24 -15.17 16.12
CA THR A 467 -23.81 -14.91 16.39
C THR A 467 -23.21 -15.97 17.31
N ILE A 468 -23.90 -16.32 18.40
CA ILE A 468 -23.45 -17.38 19.32
C ILE A 468 -23.24 -18.69 18.55
N VAL A 469 -24.23 -19.10 17.72
CA VAL A 469 -24.14 -20.31 16.93
C VAL A 469 -22.94 -20.27 15.98
N ILE A 470 -22.81 -19.21 15.18
CA ILE A 470 -21.72 -19.07 14.19
C ILE A 470 -20.34 -19.03 14.89
N THR A 471 -20.22 -18.28 15.97
CA THR A 471 -18.94 -18.17 16.69
C THR A 471 -18.57 -19.50 17.36
N THR A 472 -19.55 -20.21 17.92
CA THR A 472 -19.33 -21.55 18.51
C THR A 472 -18.87 -22.54 17.45
N LEU A 473 -19.53 -22.57 16.28
CA LEU A 473 -19.11 -23.43 15.17
C LEU A 473 -17.70 -23.07 14.69
N LEU A 474 -17.40 -21.77 14.58
CA LEU A 474 -16.05 -21.31 14.19
C LEU A 474 -15.00 -21.79 15.19
N ILE A 475 -15.25 -21.67 16.50
CA ILE A 475 -14.30 -22.10 17.53
C ILE A 475 -14.09 -23.62 17.49
N ILE A 476 -15.13 -24.41 17.22
CA ILE A 476 -15.04 -25.87 17.18
C ILE A 476 -14.31 -26.34 15.91
N PHE A 477 -14.68 -25.84 14.74
CA PHE A 477 -14.16 -26.31 13.45
C PHE A 477 -12.94 -25.56 12.95
N TYR A 478 -12.67 -24.39 13.52
CA TYR A 478 -11.54 -23.55 13.14
C TYR A 478 -10.89 -22.90 14.36
N PRO A 479 -10.23 -23.69 15.23
CA PRO A 479 -9.61 -23.18 16.45
C PRO A 479 -8.50 -22.19 16.14
N ILE A 480 -8.41 -21.14 16.95
CA ILE A 480 -7.38 -20.12 16.82
C ILE A 480 -6.14 -20.57 17.61
N THR A 481 -5.01 -20.58 16.92
CA THR A 481 -3.74 -21.12 17.44
C THR A 481 -2.73 -20.06 17.90
N TYR A 482 -3.18 -18.87 18.23
CA TYR A 482 -2.31 -17.77 18.63
C TYR A 482 -1.90 -17.86 20.10
N TYR A 483 -0.77 -18.50 20.38
CA TYR A 483 -0.30 -18.71 21.75
C TYR A 483 0.85 -17.80 22.20
N LYS A 484 1.47 -17.03 21.30
CA LYS A 484 2.70 -16.26 21.57
C LYS A 484 2.55 -15.22 22.70
N GLN A 485 1.35 -14.73 22.97
CA GLN A 485 1.09 -13.59 23.86
C GLN A 485 0.27 -13.94 25.10
N GLY A 486 0.11 -15.23 25.39
CA GLY A 486 -0.57 -15.74 26.56
C GLY A 486 -2.11 -15.82 26.47
N ALA A 487 -2.71 -16.53 27.44
CA ALA A 487 -4.14 -16.87 27.42
C ALA A 487 -5.07 -15.64 27.48
N GLY A 488 -4.64 -14.55 28.15
CA GLY A 488 -5.46 -13.34 28.27
C GLY A 488 -5.64 -12.63 26.92
N PHE A 489 -4.59 -12.54 26.13
CA PHE A 489 -4.66 -11.95 24.78
C PHE A 489 -5.47 -12.84 23.83
N LEU A 490 -5.29 -14.17 23.90
CA LEU A 490 -6.10 -15.12 23.14
C LEU A 490 -7.59 -14.98 23.47
N GLY A 491 -7.93 -14.82 24.76
CA GLY A 491 -9.31 -14.55 25.19
C GLY A 491 -9.87 -13.25 24.58
N ALA A 492 -9.07 -12.19 24.52
CA ALA A 492 -9.46 -10.94 23.87
C ALA A 492 -9.68 -11.12 22.37
N VAL A 493 -8.87 -11.95 21.68
CA VAL A 493 -9.07 -12.29 20.25
C VAL A 493 -10.41 -13.00 20.05
N TYR A 494 -10.75 -14.01 20.88
CA TYR A 494 -12.05 -14.70 20.77
C TYR A 494 -13.22 -13.76 21.01
N ILE A 495 -13.13 -12.88 22.03
CA ILE A 495 -14.16 -11.87 22.28
C ILE A 495 -14.26 -10.90 21.08
N GLY A 496 -13.12 -10.49 20.52
CA GLY A 496 -13.06 -9.63 19.36
C GLY A 496 -13.76 -10.26 18.15
N ILE A 497 -13.51 -11.53 17.87
CA ILE A 497 -14.17 -12.28 16.80
C ILE A 497 -15.67 -12.38 17.05
N PHE A 498 -16.08 -12.74 18.26
CA PHE A 498 -17.51 -12.78 18.62
C PHE A 498 -18.20 -11.45 18.36
N VAL A 499 -17.64 -10.34 18.86
CA VAL A 499 -18.25 -9.02 18.78
C VAL A 499 -18.26 -8.49 17.33
N THR A 500 -17.24 -8.79 16.55
CA THR A 500 -17.18 -8.36 15.14
C THR A 500 -18.14 -9.17 14.26
N ILE A 501 -18.26 -10.48 14.46
CA ILE A 501 -19.32 -11.31 13.82
C ILE A 501 -20.71 -10.79 14.24
N TYR A 502 -20.88 -10.46 15.53
CA TYR A 502 -22.13 -9.85 16.01
C TYR A 502 -22.45 -8.56 15.28
N SER A 503 -21.45 -7.70 15.06
CA SER A 503 -21.64 -6.46 14.29
C SER A 503 -22.03 -6.74 12.83
N VAL A 504 -21.42 -7.73 12.17
CA VAL A 504 -21.80 -8.11 10.81
C VAL A 504 -23.28 -8.53 10.76
N ILE A 505 -23.68 -9.46 11.63
CA ILE A 505 -25.05 -10.03 11.63
C ILE A 505 -26.08 -9.00 12.06
N ALA A 506 -25.78 -8.20 13.09
CA ALA A 506 -26.65 -7.16 13.58
C ALA A 506 -26.91 -6.09 12.50
N ASN A 507 -25.85 -5.63 11.80
CA ASN A 507 -26.02 -4.65 10.71
C ASN A 507 -26.76 -5.24 9.51
N ALA A 508 -26.49 -6.47 9.11
CA ALA A 508 -27.22 -7.19 8.06
C ALA A 508 -28.72 -7.35 8.43
N SER A 509 -29.00 -7.80 9.65
CA SER A 509 -30.37 -7.92 10.16
C SER A 509 -31.10 -6.57 10.21
N TYR A 510 -30.40 -5.50 10.59
CA TYR A 510 -30.99 -4.15 10.60
C TYR A 510 -31.30 -3.67 9.19
N ILE A 511 -30.46 -3.91 8.21
CA ILE A 511 -30.72 -3.57 6.80
C ILE A 511 -31.97 -4.31 6.31
N TRP A 512 -32.08 -5.61 6.61
CA TRP A 512 -33.17 -6.47 6.15
C TRP A 512 -34.51 -6.19 6.86
N SER A 513 -34.52 -6.13 8.17
CA SER A 513 -35.74 -6.07 8.97
C SER A 513 -36.01 -4.72 9.64
N GLY A 514 -35.01 -3.86 9.78
CA GLY A 514 -35.11 -2.60 10.52
C GLY A 514 -35.50 -1.40 9.66
N LEU A 515 -35.16 -1.43 8.36
CA LEU A 515 -35.35 -0.29 7.46
C LEU A 515 -36.64 -0.33 6.67
N ASN A 516 -37.47 -1.35 6.82
CA ASN A 516 -38.76 -1.48 6.14
C ASN A 516 -38.70 -1.03 4.67
N ASP A 517 -37.84 -1.68 3.87
CA ASP A 517 -37.60 -1.40 2.44
C ASP A 517 -36.95 -0.04 2.09
N GLN A 518 -36.54 0.76 3.07
CA GLN A 518 -35.85 2.02 2.83
C GLN A 518 -34.34 1.83 2.61
N LEU A 519 -33.95 1.03 1.62
CA LEU A 519 -32.54 0.75 1.28
C LEU A 519 -31.67 2.01 1.09
N LYS A 520 -32.28 3.14 0.73
CA LYS A 520 -31.57 4.42 0.62
C LYS A 520 -30.94 4.88 1.94
N SER A 521 -31.48 4.44 3.06
CA SER A 521 -30.99 4.76 4.42
C SER A 521 -29.99 3.73 4.94
N ALA A 522 -29.73 2.66 4.21
CA ALA A 522 -28.85 1.55 4.62
C ALA A 522 -27.37 1.89 4.65
N GLY A 523 -26.93 3.00 4.03
CA GLY A 523 -25.51 3.31 3.82
C GLY A 523 -24.65 3.26 5.10
N GLY A 524 -25.16 3.77 6.22
CA GLY A 524 -24.44 3.70 7.51
C GLY A 524 -24.30 2.27 8.04
N SER A 525 -25.36 1.48 8.00
CA SER A 525 -25.32 0.07 8.44
C SER A 525 -24.46 -0.78 7.51
N LEU A 526 -24.49 -0.49 6.20
CA LEU A 526 -23.62 -1.16 5.24
C LEU A 526 -22.13 -0.83 5.48
N SER A 527 -21.83 0.44 5.83
CA SER A 527 -20.45 0.81 6.22
C SER A 527 -19.99 0.09 7.48
N HIS A 528 -20.84 -0.02 8.49
CA HIS A 528 -20.51 -0.76 9.71
C HIS A 528 -20.37 -2.27 9.48
N LEU A 529 -21.21 -2.85 8.61
CA LEU A 529 -21.10 -4.24 8.20
C LEU A 529 -19.74 -4.50 7.51
N GLY A 530 -19.39 -3.66 6.54
CA GLY A 530 -18.10 -3.78 5.85
C GLY A 530 -16.91 -3.60 6.78
N PHE A 531 -16.95 -2.62 7.68
CA PHE A 531 -15.90 -2.41 8.69
C PHE A 531 -15.77 -3.61 9.63
N ALA A 532 -16.87 -4.15 10.12
CA ALA A 532 -16.85 -5.32 10.98
C ALA A 532 -16.30 -6.56 10.26
N LEU A 533 -16.68 -6.77 8.98
CA LEU A 533 -16.16 -7.85 8.16
C LEU A 533 -14.65 -7.73 7.93
N MET A 534 -14.16 -6.50 7.71
CA MET A 534 -12.73 -6.21 7.62
C MET A 534 -11.99 -6.61 8.91
N ILE A 535 -12.53 -6.25 10.08
CA ILE A 535 -11.93 -6.64 11.37
C ILE A 535 -11.97 -8.16 11.60
N VAL A 536 -13.05 -8.85 11.21
CA VAL A 536 -13.09 -10.33 11.24
C VAL A 536 -11.93 -10.91 10.41
N GLY A 537 -11.75 -10.41 9.19
CA GLY A 537 -10.64 -10.82 8.32
C GLY A 537 -9.26 -10.59 8.96
N ILE A 538 -9.04 -9.40 9.55
CA ILE A 538 -7.80 -9.06 10.26
C ILE A 538 -7.56 -10.03 11.42
N LEU A 539 -8.54 -10.23 12.28
CA LEU A 539 -8.38 -11.08 13.48
C LEU A 539 -8.10 -12.54 13.13
N ILE A 540 -8.84 -13.10 12.16
CA ILE A 540 -8.66 -14.50 11.76
C ILE A 540 -7.34 -14.68 11.00
N SER A 541 -7.04 -13.79 10.04
CA SER A 541 -5.83 -13.89 9.23
C SER A 541 -4.56 -13.74 10.06
N SER A 542 -4.52 -12.76 10.97
CA SER A 542 -3.36 -12.54 11.84
C SER A 542 -3.19 -13.65 12.88
N ALA A 543 -4.30 -14.15 13.45
CA ALA A 543 -4.24 -15.17 14.51
C ALA A 543 -3.91 -16.58 14.00
N ASN A 544 -4.27 -16.89 12.75
CA ASN A 544 -4.09 -18.22 12.17
C ASN A 544 -3.15 -18.22 10.94
N LYS A 545 -2.30 -17.22 10.82
CA LYS A 545 -1.21 -17.22 9.83
C LYS A 545 -0.36 -18.48 10.02
N LYS A 546 -0.18 -19.27 8.98
CA LYS A 546 0.57 -20.53 9.04
C LYS A 546 1.76 -20.48 8.10
N VAL A 547 2.95 -20.74 8.64
CA VAL A 547 4.15 -21.03 7.84
C VAL A 547 3.99 -22.43 7.27
N ILE A 548 4.20 -22.61 5.98
CA ILE A 548 4.15 -23.92 5.32
C ILE A 548 5.51 -24.36 4.79
N SER A 549 6.49 -23.49 4.79
CA SER A 549 7.88 -23.75 4.36
C SER A 549 8.78 -24.29 5.47
N GLU A 550 8.19 -24.86 6.56
CA GLU A 550 8.97 -25.45 7.64
C GLU A 550 9.74 -26.68 7.17
N GLU A 551 11.07 -26.64 7.35
CA GLU A 551 11.97 -27.75 7.04
C GLU A 551 12.39 -28.45 8.32
N LYS A 552 12.04 -29.75 8.44
CA LYS A 552 12.37 -30.56 9.61
C LYS A 552 13.82 -31.06 9.62
N PHE A 553 14.44 -31.16 8.46
CA PHE A 553 15.82 -31.63 8.30
C PHE A 553 16.70 -30.52 7.73
N LYS A 554 17.77 -30.19 8.43
CA LYS A 554 18.71 -29.15 8.05
C LYS A 554 19.77 -29.74 7.11
N ASP A 555 19.51 -29.79 5.81
CA ASP A 555 20.50 -30.24 4.83
C ASP A 555 21.70 -29.30 4.75
N PHE A 556 21.47 -27.99 4.88
CA PHE A 556 22.51 -26.98 5.09
C PHE A 556 21.91 -25.69 5.68
N GLN A 557 22.68 -25.04 6.56
CA GLN A 557 22.25 -23.78 7.18
C GLN A 557 22.80 -22.60 6.40
N ILE A 558 21.90 -21.73 5.92
CA ILE A 558 22.26 -20.41 5.39
C ILE A 558 22.05 -19.42 6.52
N GLN A 559 22.98 -18.50 6.67
CA GLN A 559 22.82 -17.38 7.58
C GLN A 559 21.73 -16.46 7.00
N MET A 560 20.55 -16.48 7.62
CA MET A 560 19.42 -15.68 7.20
C MET A 560 19.58 -14.25 7.70
N GLY A 561 19.06 -13.28 6.93
CA GLY A 561 18.95 -11.88 7.34
C GLY A 561 17.76 -11.63 8.27
N VAL A 562 17.25 -10.40 8.24
CA VAL A 562 16.03 -10.02 8.96
C VAL A 562 14.81 -10.42 8.13
N ASP A 563 13.86 -11.13 8.73
CA ASP A 563 12.58 -11.45 8.10
C ASP A 563 11.83 -10.14 7.77
N PRO A 564 11.51 -9.90 6.49
CA PRO A 564 10.88 -8.64 6.08
C PRO A 564 9.49 -8.42 6.69
N LEU A 565 8.75 -9.50 7.00
CA LEU A 565 7.40 -9.43 7.58
C LEU A 565 7.43 -9.18 9.10
N THR A 566 8.33 -9.88 9.81
CA THR A 566 8.37 -9.82 11.28
C THR A 566 9.37 -8.79 11.81
N LYS A 567 10.29 -8.30 10.96
CA LYS A 567 11.41 -7.41 11.32
C LYS A 567 12.32 -7.99 12.42
N GLN A 568 12.28 -9.29 12.63
CA GLN A 568 13.14 -10.02 13.55
C GLN A 568 14.16 -10.85 12.78
N GLN A 569 15.20 -11.34 13.46
CA GLN A 569 16.13 -12.29 12.86
C GLN A 569 15.33 -13.48 12.31
N ASP A 570 15.50 -13.78 11.01
CA ASP A 570 14.73 -14.83 10.37
C ASP A 570 15.10 -16.20 10.94
N ASN A 571 14.09 -17.03 11.17
CA ASN A 571 14.27 -18.38 11.66
C ASN A 571 14.58 -19.32 10.49
N PRO A 572 15.80 -19.88 10.41
CA PRO A 572 16.15 -20.79 9.31
C PRO A 572 15.21 -22.01 9.19
N ALA A 573 14.59 -22.46 10.29
CA ALA A 573 13.68 -23.59 10.29
C ALA A 573 12.33 -23.31 9.60
N GLU A 574 12.00 -22.04 9.39
CA GLU A 574 10.78 -21.61 8.68
C GLU A 574 11.00 -21.43 7.18
N ASN A 575 12.21 -21.69 6.71
CA ASN A 575 12.61 -21.54 5.32
C ASN A 575 12.93 -22.92 4.71
N ILE A 576 12.54 -23.13 3.46
CA ILE A 576 12.80 -24.37 2.72
C ILE A 576 13.78 -24.11 1.57
N ASN A 577 14.75 -25.01 1.42
CA ASN A 577 15.69 -24.98 0.30
C ASN A 577 15.18 -25.86 -0.83
N LEU A 578 14.96 -25.27 -2.01
CA LEU A 578 14.53 -25.96 -3.22
C LEU A 578 15.67 -26.00 -4.23
N ILE A 579 16.16 -27.19 -4.51
CA ILE A 579 17.10 -27.44 -5.62
C ILE A 579 16.30 -27.43 -6.92
N ARG A 580 16.86 -26.85 -7.96
CA ARG A 580 16.22 -26.78 -9.27
C ARG A 580 15.78 -28.16 -9.78
N GLN A 581 14.55 -28.24 -10.26
CA GLN A 581 13.87 -29.45 -10.77
C GLN A 581 13.75 -30.61 -9.76
N VAL A 582 13.98 -30.38 -8.48
CA VAL A 582 13.73 -31.34 -7.41
C VAL A 582 12.48 -30.93 -6.65
N SER A 583 11.48 -31.80 -6.64
CA SER A 583 10.24 -31.57 -5.88
C SER A 583 10.46 -31.83 -4.40
N LYS A 584 9.91 -30.95 -3.55
CA LYS A 584 9.99 -31.07 -2.10
C LYS A 584 8.61 -30.77 -1.47
N LYS A 585 8.25 -31.53 -0.43
CA LYS A 585 6.97 -31.33 0.24
C LYS A 585 6.98 -30.07 1.10
N MET A 586 6.00 -29.18 0.89
CA MET A 586 5.81 -27.94 1.59
C MET A 586 4.35 -27.77 2.02
N GLY A 587 4.05 -28.07 3.27
CA GLY A 587 2.67 -28.11 3.77
C GLY A 587 1.79 -29.07 2.98
N PRO A 588 0.66 -28.61 2.37
CA PRO A 588 -0.21 -29.47 1.56
C PRO A 588 0.25 -29.61 0.11
N TYR A 589 1.34 -28.98 -0.30
CA TYR A 589 1.83 -28.94 -1.68
C TYR A 589 3.14 -29.68 -1.84
N ASP A 590 3.35 -30.28 -3.00
CA ASP A 590 4.66 -30.62 -3.53
C ASP A 590 5.14 -29.44 -4.37
N VAL A 591 6.30 -28.86 -4.04
CA VAL A 591 6.80 -27.64 -4.68
C VAL A 591 8.11 -27.92 -5.39
N THR A 592 8.18 -27.44 -6.63
CA THR A 592 9.34 -27.62 -7.50
C THR A 592 9.83 -26.26 -8.00
N TYR A 593 11.08 -25.93 -7.77
CA TYR A 593 11.75 -24.83 -8.46
C TYR A 593 12.06 -25.27 -9.90
N LEU A 594 11.33 -24.69 -10.87
CA LEU A 594 11.45 -25.07 -12.28
C LEU A 594 12.68 -24.47 -12.95
N HIS A 595 12.72 -23.14 -12.99
CA HIS A 595 13.77 -22.32 -13.59
C HIS A 595 13.63 -20.88 -13.12
N ASP A 596 14.62 -20.08 -13.42
CA ASP A 596 14.59 -18.63 -13.28
C ASP A 596 14.52 -17.94 -14.64
N SER A 597 14.10 -16.69 -14.65
CA SER A 597 14.11 -15.85 -15.84
C SER A 597 14.52 -14.42 -15.49
N VAL A 598 15.27 -13.79 -16.40
CA VAL A 598 15.71 -12.41 -16.23
C VAL A 598 14.56 -11.47 -16.62
N GLY A 599 14.24 -10.55 -15.73
CA GLY A 599 13.25 -9.50 -16.01
C GLY A 599 13.78 -8.47 -17.01
N LYS A 600 12.88 -7.66 -17.59
CA LYS A 600 13.24 -6.55 -18.47
C LYS A 600 14.07 -5.49 -17.75
N GLU A 601 13.91 -5.37 -16.45
CA GLU A 601 14.62 -4.42 -15.60
C GLU A 601 15.94 -5.02 -15.14
N LYS A 602 17.02 -4.25 -15.25
CA LYS A 602 18.35 -4.69 -14.85
C LYS A 602 18.39 -5.11 -13.39
N GLY A 603 18.89 -6.33 -13.12
CA GLY A 603 19.00 -6.89 -11.78
C GLY A 603 17.74 -7.57 -11.25
N ARG A 604 16.62 -7.59 -12.00
CA ARG A 604 15.39 -8.30 -11.65
C ARG A 604 15.43 -9.73 -12.18
N ARG A 605 15.10 -10.68 -11.32
CA ARG A 605 15.06 -12.10 -11.67
C ARG A 605 13.84 -12.76 -11.03
N PHE A 606 13.06 -13.46 -11.85
CA PHE A 606 11.87 -14.22 -11.43
C PHE A 606 12.26 -15.67 -11.21
N TYR A 607 11.70 -16.28 -10.17
CA TYR A 607 11.88 -17.69 -9.85
C TYR A 607 10.55 -18.41 -9.99
N HIS A 608 10.44 -19.33 -10.97
CA HIS A 608 9.20 -20.01 -11.30
C HIS A 608 9.09 -21.28 -10.45
N LEU A 609 8.08 -21.32 -9.58
CA LEU A 609 7.82 -22.36 -8.61
C LEU A 609 6.50 -23.05 -8.95
N ALA A 610 6.54 -24.35 -9.28
CA ALA A 610 5.33 -25.15 -9.47
C ALA A 610 4.86 -25.69 -8.12
N PHE A 611 3.59 -25.48 -7.81
CA PHE A 611 2.89 -25.99 -6.65
C PHE A 611 1.89 -27.03 -7.12
N GLU A 612 1.96 -28.25 -6.59
CA GLU A 612 1.04 -29.34 -6.90
C GLU A 612 0.44 -29.88 -5.60
N ARG A 613 -0.87 -30.02 -5.57
CA ARG A 613 -1.57 -30.69 -4.47
C ARG A 613 -2.13 -31.99 -4.98
N LYS A 614 -1.66 -33.10 -4.42
CA LYS A 614 -2.10 -34.44 -4.75
C LYS A 614 -3.20 -34.91 -3.80
N ASP A 615 -3.97 -35.87 -4.25
CA ASP A 615 -4.90 -36.59 -3.37
C ASP A 615 -4.13 -37.42 -2.34
N GLU A 616 -4.60 -37.45 -1.09
CA GLU A 616 -3.94 -38.21 -0.01
C GLU A 616 -3.98 -39.75 -0.26
N ASN A 617 -4.92 -40.23 -1.10
CA ASN A 617 -5.15 -41.63 -1.36
C ASN A 617 -4.78 -42.10 -2.79
N SER A 618 -4.45 -41.14 -3.66
CA SER A 618 -4.01 -41.38 -5.04
C SER A 618 -2.97 -40.36 -5.42
N ASP A 619 -2.02 -40.71 -6.31
CA ASP A 619 -1.03 -39.74 -6.84
C ASP A 619 -1.64 -38.74 -7.84
N GLU A 620 -2.96 -38.67 -7.94
CA GLU A 620 -3.65 -37.78 -8.85
C GLU A 620 -3.50 -36.29 -8.39
N VAL A 621 -3.06 -35.46 -9.31
CA VAL A 621 -2.90 -34.01 -9.05
C VAL A 621 -4.28 -33.35 -9.08
N LYS A 622 -4.79 -32.94 -7.91
CA LYS A 622 -6.06 -32.21 -7.76
C LYS A 622 -5.95 -30.74 -8.16
N GLU A 623 -4.76 -30.18 -7.99
CA GLU A 623 -4.53 -28.75 -8.23
C GLU A 623 -3.07 -28.51 -8.58
N SER A 624 -2.82 -27.69 -9.60
CA SER A 624 -1.49 -27.24 -9.98
C SER A 624 -1.53 -25.78 -10.37
N PHE A 625 -0.53 -25.01 -9.91
CA PHE A 625 -0.34 -23.61 -10.27
C PHE A 625 1.13 -23.21 -10.16
N ILE A 626 1.49 -22.10 -10.81
CA ILE A 626 2.85 -21.55 -10.77
C ILE A 626 2.80 -20.21 -10.03
N LEU A 627 3.75 -20.02 -9.10
CA LEU A 627 4.08 -18.73 -8.52
C LEU A 627 5.47 -18.32 -8.98
N SER A 628 5.65 -17.02 -9.20
CA SER A 628 6.88 -16.47 -9.77
C SER A 628 7.38 -15.28 -8.94
N PRO A 629 7.69 -15.48 -7.65
CA PRO A 629 8.29 -14.41 -6.85
C PRO A 629 9.58 -13.91 -7.50
N ASP A 630 9.86 -12.63 -7.34
CA ASP A 630 11.03 -12.02 -7.94
C ASP A 630 11.99 -11.41 -6.92
N VAL A 631 13.22 -11.28 -7.36
CA VAL A 631 14.32 -10.73 -6.58
C VAL A 631 15.02 -9.63 -7.37
N TYR A 632 15.30 -8.54 -6.69
CA TYR A 632 16.23 -7.52 -7.17
C TYR A 632 17.59 -7.66 -6.50
N LEU A 633 18.61 -7.87 -7.30
CA LEU A 633 19.99 -7.82 -6.85
C LEU A 633 20.50 -6.38 -6.92
N MET A 634 20.77 -5.79 -5.77
CA MET A 634 21.30 -4.43 -5.67
C MET A 634 22.82 -4.43 -5.86
N LYS A 635 23.39 -3.25 -6.16
CA LYS A 635 24.84 -3.09 -6.43
C LYS A 635 25.74 -3.45 -5.25
N ASP A 636 25.22 -3.43 -4.04
CA ASP A 636 25.90 -3.75 -2.78
C ASP A 636 25.71 -5.22 -2.35
N ASN A 637 25.28 -6.10 -3.27
CA ASN A 637 24.90 -7.49 -3.03
C ASN A 637 23.69 -7.68 -2.07
N ASN A 638 23.03 -6.62 -1.68
CA ASN A 638 21.77 -6.74 -0.98
C ASN A 638 20.68 -7.22 -1.94
N MET A 639 19.79 -8.05 -1.42
CA MET A 639 18.70 -8.64 -2.16
C MET A 639 17.37 -8.08 -1.64
N SER A 640 16.52 -7.62 -2.54
CA SER A 640 15.14 -7.29 -2.22
C SER A 640 14.20 -8.22 -2.95
N SER A 641 13.32 -8.87 -2.21
CA SER A 641 12.35 -9.83 -2.75
C SER A 641 10.97 -9.21 -2.84
N ASN A 642 10.26 -9.52 -3.93
CA ASN A 642 8.82 -9.33 -4.02
C ASN A 642 8.12 -10.70 -3.98
N PRO A 643 7.03 -10.80 -3.22
CA PRO A 643 6.27 -12.04 -3.14
C PRO A 643 5.42 -12.26 -4.38
N ASP A 644 4.98 -13.49 -4.56
CA ASP A 644 3.87 -13.83 -5.43
C ASP A 644 2.81 -14.61 -4.65
N THR A 645 1.54 -14.46 -5.03
CA THR A 645 0.42 -14.92 -4.23
C THR A 645 -0.66 -15.58 -5.07
N LYS A 646 -1.07 -16.78 -4.69
CA LYS A 646 -2.28 -17.43 -5.20
C LYS A 646 -3.45 -17.09 -4.29
N ASN A 647 -4.40 -16.35 -4.84
CA ASN A 647 -5.57 -15.89 -4.11
C ASN A 647 -6.72 -16.89 -4.21
N TYR A 648 -7.29 -17.29 -3.05
CA TYR A 648 -8.52 -18.05 -2.93
C TYR A 648 -9.53 -17.28 -2.07
N LEU A 649 -10.79 -17.60 -2.19
CA LEU A 649 -11.82 -16.95 -1.37
C LEU A 649 -11.59 -17.14 0.15
N THR A 650 -11.09 -18.31 0.54
CA THR A 650 -10.92 -18.72 1.94
C THR A 650 -9.50 -18.51 2.48
N HIS A 651 -8.52 -18.38 1.62
CA HIS A 651 -7.12 -18.18 2.02
C HIS A 651 -6.27 -17.70 0.83
N ASP A 652 -5.09 -17.19 1.13
CA ASP A 652 -4.06 -16.93 0.13
C ASP A 652 -2.83 -17.79 0.44
N VAL A 653 -2.20 -18.30 -0.62
CA VAL A 653 -0.87 -18.90 -0.56
C VAL A 653 0.14 -17.86 -1.02
N PHE A 654 0.96 -17.42 -0.10
CA PHE A 654 1.90 -16.32 -0.26
C PHE A 654 3.33 -16.86 -0.17
N THR A 655 4.19 -16.53 -1.14
CA THR A 655 5.58 -17.00 -1.13
C THR A 655 6.55 -15.93 -1.60
N TYR A 656 7.76 -15.95 -1.05
CA TYR A 656 8.87 -15.10 -1.47
C TYR A 656 10.21 -15.81 -1.35
N ILE A 657 11.19 -15.33 -2.10
CA ILE A 657 12.55 -15.82 -2.04
C ILE A 657 13.27 -15.11 -0.89
N SER A 658 13.71 -15.87 0.10
CA SER A 658 14.50 -15.38 1.23
C SER A 658 16.00 -15.37 0.96
N TYR A 659 16.46 -16.25 0.06
CA TYR A 659 17.83 -16.28 -0.45
C TYR A 659 17.89 -16.89 -1.86
N ALA A 660 18.72 -16.32 -2.73
CA ALA A 660 19.02 -16.87 -4.04
C ALA A 660 20.50 -16.63 -4.36
N LEU A 661 21.09 -17.58 -5.08
CA LEU A 661 22.45 -17.43 -5.58
C LEU A 661 22.48 -16.34 -6.65
N ASN A 662 23.53 -15.51 -6.61
CA ASN A 662 23.81 -14.62 -7.73
C ASN A 662 24.51 -15.43 -8.83
N PRO A 663 23.85 -15.68 -9.98
CA PRO A 663 24.42 -16.51 -11.03
C PRO A 663 25.64 -15.87 -11.71
N ASP A 664 25.76 -14.53 -11.61
CA ASP A 664 26.88 -13.80 -12.21
C ASP A 664 28.13 -13.77 -11.30
N ALA A 665 28.05 -14.33 -10.09
CA ALA A 665 29.14 -14.28 -9.12
C ALA A 665 30.21 -15.37 -9.31
N ASN A 666 29.87 -16.48 -9.97
CA ASN A 666 30.77 -17.62 -10.17
C ASN A 666 30.66 -18.15 -11.60
N GLU A 667 31.71 -17.98 -12.39
CA GLU A 667 31.86 -18.64 -13.70
C GLU A 667 32.15 -20.12 -13.52
N ASP A 668 31.42 -20.97 -14.25
CA ASP A 668 31.71 -22.41 -14.28
C ASP A 668 32.92 -22.70 -15.15
N THR A 669 34.02 -23.06 -14.51
CA THR A 669 35.28 -23.37 -15.18
C THR A 669 35.40 -24.81 -15.61
N ALA A 670 34.40 -25.68 -15.30
CA ALA A 670 34.40 -27.08 -15.67
C ALA A 670 34.14 -27.29 -17.17
N SER A 671 34.75 -28.29 -17.77
CA SER A 671 34.57 -28.65 -19.17
C SER A 671 34.01 -30.06 -19.32
N PHE A 672 33.36 -30.32 -20.44
CA PHE A 672 32.85 -31.66 -20.76
C PHE A 672 33.98 -32.65 -21.04
N LYS A 673 33.96 -33.81 -20.34
CA LYS A 673 34.77 -34.97 -20.64
C LYS A 673 33.96 -35.93 -21.50
N ILE A 674 34.46 -36.25 -22.69
CA ILE A 674 33.79 -37.18 -23.63
C ILE A 674 34.21 -38.60 -23.30
N ASN A 675 33.21 -39.48 -23.08
CA ASN A 675 33.39 -40.91 -22.83
C ASN A 675 32.63 -41.72 -23.89
N GLU A 676 33.16 -42.82 -24.29
CA GLU A 676 32.49 -43.76 -25.20
C GLU A 676 31.83 -44.87 -24.39
N MET A 677 30.51 -44.98 -24.53
CA MET A 677 29.65 -45.91 -23.75
C MET A 677 28.76 -46.72 -24.68
N ALA A 678 28.64 -47.99 -24.39
CA ALA A 678 27.60 -48.90 -24.95
C ALA A 678 26.40 -48.97 -23.98
N GLU A 679 25.25 -49.44 -24.45
CA GLU A 679 24.09 -49.69 -23.56
C GLU A 679 24.48 -50.69 -22.48
N GLY A 680 24.13 -50.41 -21.23
CA GLY A 680 24.51 -51.14 -20.03
C GLY A 680 25.83 -50.70 -19.39
N ASP A 681 26.66 -49.89 -20.06
CA ASP A 681 27.92 -49.43 -19.49
C ASP A 681 27.72 -48.46 -18.33
N THR A 682 28.64 -48.51 -17.36
CA THR A 682 28.64 -47.65 -16.18
C THR A 682 29.79 -46.66 -16.24
N LEU A 683 29.49 -45.39 -16.00
CA LEU A 683 30.47 -44.31 -15.86
C LEU A 683 30.45 -43.77 -14.45
N PHE A 684 31.62 -43.64 -13.83
CA PHE A 684 31.77 -43.06 -12.49
C PHE A 684 32.06 -41.55 -12.58
N TYR A 685 31.45 -40.81 -11.68
CA TYR A 685 31.73 -39.39 -11.47
C TYR A 685 31.99 -39.14 -9.98
N SER A 686 32.33 -37.93 -9.56
CA SER A 686 32.84 -37.65 -8.20
C SER A 686 31.83 -38.01 -7.08
N LYS A 687 30.53 -37.90 -7.36
CA LYS A 687 29.44 -38.08 -6.39
C LYS A 687 28.62 -39.35 -6.62
N GLY A 688 29.07 -40.26 -7.51
CA GLY A 688 28.33 -41.50 -7.78
C GLY A 688 28.67 -42.14 -9.13
N TYR A 689 27.68 -42.82 -9.74
CA TYR A 689 27.84 -43.43 -11.06
C TYR A 689 26.57 -43.30 -11.90
N MET A 690 26.75 -43.37 -13.21
CA MET A 690 25.66 -43.35 -14.19
C MET A 690 25.71 -44.56 -15.09
N ILE A 691 24.54 -45.08 -15.45
CA ILE A 691 24.39 -46.26 -16.34
C ILE A 691 23.64 -45.77 -17.57
N LEU A 692 24.15 -46.06 -18.78
CA LEU A 692 23.42 -45.86 -20.03
C LEU A 692 22.43 -47.04 -20.19
N ASN A 693 21.15 -46.77 -19.94
CA ASN A 693 20.12 -47.82 -19.99
C ASN A 693 19.81 -48.23 -21.43
N GLN A 694 19.48 -47.25 -22.27
CA GLN A 694 19.13 -47.49 -23.69
C GLN A 694 19.27 -46.22 -24.52
N VAL A 695 19.29 -46.41 -25.85
CA VAL A 695 19.30 -45.32 -26.84
C VAL A 695 18.04 -45.41 -27.68
N VAL A 696 17.14 -44.42 -27.54
CA VAL A 696 15.82 -44.43 -28.17
C VAL A 696 15.87 -43.54 -29.43
N LYS A 697 15.50 -44.11 -30.57
CA LYS A 697 15.31 -43.38 -31.82
C LYS A 697 13.92 -42.84 -31.93
N ASN A 698 13.78 -41.58 -32.35
CA ASN A 698 12.54 -40.84 -32.47
C ASN A 698 11.68 -40.90 -31.18
N PRO A 699 12.20 -40.47 -30.05
CA PRO A 699 11.54 -40.56 -28.77
C PRO A 699 10.27 -39.72 -28.75
N VAL A 700 9.23 -40.18 -28.04
CA VAL A 700 8.08 -39.35 -27.66
C VAL A 700 8.33 -38.86 -26.24
N THR A 701 8.70 -37.57 -26.09
CA THR A 701 8.99 -37.01 -24.80
C THR A 701 8.52 -35.54 -24.73
N ASN A 702 7.94 -35.18 -23.58
CA ASN A 702 7.56 -33.80 -23.27
C ASN A 702 8.62 -33.08 -22.43
N LYS A 703 9.74 -33.74 -22.13
CA LYS A 703 10.81 -33.18 -21.27
C LYS A 703 11.52 -32.00 -21.93
N PHE A 704 11.61 -32.01 -23.28
CA PHE A 704 12.28 -30.95 -24.04
C PHE A 704 11.33 -30.36 -25.09
N ASN A 705 11.41 -29.03 -25.29
CA ASN A 705 10.71 -28.34 -26.37
C ASN A 705 11.50 -28.57 -27.68
N PHE A 706 11.22 -29.63 -28.45
CA PHE A 706 11.86 -29.87 -29.73
C PHE A 706 10.83 -29.98 -30.86
N PRO A 707 11.20 -29.66 -32.10
CA PRO A 707 10.26 -29.75 -33.22
C PRO A 707 9.88 -31.19 -33.49
N VAL A 708 8.58 -31.44 -33.58
CA VAL A 708 7.95 -32.79 -33.71
C VAL A 708 8.34 -33.50 -35.04
N ASN A 709 8.99 -32.82 -36.00
CA ASN A 709 9.16 -33.26 -37.39
C ASN A 709 10.60 -33.57 -37.80
N GLY A 710 11.52 -33.77 -36.88
CA GLY A 710 12.91 -34.15 -37.18
C GLY A 710 13.30 -35.48 -36.56
N PRO A 711 14.24 -36.24 -37.17
CA PRO A 711 14.81 -37.43 -36.56
C PRO A 711 15.57 -37.04 -35.30
N ALA A 712 15.27 -37.69 -34.19
CA ALA A 712 15.93 -37.45 -32.90
C ALA A 712 16.42 -38.77 -32.31
N VAL A 713 17.51 -38.69 -31.51
CA VAL A 713 18.06 -39.83 -30.77
C VAL A 713 18.29 -39.38 -29.33
N LEU A 714 17.73 -40.11 -28.38
CA LEU A 714 17.80 -39.85 -26.96
C LEU A 714 18.61 -40.96 -26.27
N ALA A 715 19.51 -40.57 -25.36
CA ALA A 715 20.23 -41.50 -24.51
C ALA A 715 19.71 -41.45 -23.08
N GLU A 716 19.12 -42.55 -22.57
CA GLU A 716 18.56 -42.60 -21.23
C GLU A 716 19.57 -43.14 -20.21
N PHE A 717 19.72 -42.35 -19.12
CA PHE A 717 20.61 -42.67 -18.02
C PHE A 717 19.86 -42.84 -16.71
N THR A 718 20.27 -43.83 -15.92
CA THR A 718 20.03 -43.89 -14.48
C THR A 718 21.29 -43.49 -13.76
N ILE A 719 21.18 -42.48 -12.89
CA ILE A 719 22.27 -41.89 -12.12
C ILE A 719 22.05 -42.22 -10.65
N LYS A 720 23.01 -42.84 -9.99
CA LYS A 720 22.96 -43.15 -8.56
C LYS A 720 24.04 -42.34 -7.82
N SER A 721 23.61 -41.60 -6.80
CA SER A 721 24.53 -40.85 -5.94
C SER A 721 25.10 -41.76 -4.84
N THR A 722 26.24 -41.33 -4.25
CA THR A 722 26.84 -41.94 -3.07
C THR A 722 25.92 -41.94 -1.85
N GLU A 723 24.92 -41.05 -1.81
CA GLU A 723 23.91 -40.96 -0.78
C GLU A 723 22.73 -41.93 -0.97
N GLY A 724 22.76 -42.72 -2.04
CA GLY A 724 21.72 -43.69 -2.35
C GLY A 724 20.55 -43.20 -3.17
N ASN A 725 20.52 -41.88 -3.51
CA ASN A 725 19.45 -41.31 -4.35
C ASN A 725 19.62 -41.74 -5.81
N THR A 726 18.47 -41.85 -6.50
CA THR A 726 18.43 -42.22 -7.93
C THR A 726 17.86 -41.04 -8.72
N TYR A 727 18.55 -40.67 -9.78
CA TYR A 727 18.17 -39.60 -10.72
C TYR A 727 18.16 -40.16 -12.15
N HIS A 728 17.55 -39.41 -13.07
CA HIS A 728 17.50 -39.76 -14.50
C HIS A 728 17.95 -38.61 -15.35
N ALA A 729 18.73 -38.88 -16.38
CA ALA A 729 19.09 -37.93 -17.42
C ALA A 729 18.81 -38.51 -18.80
N ALA A 730 18.42 -37.67 -19.73
CA ALA A 730 18.02 -38.08 -21.08
C ALA A 730 18.49 -37.05 -22.14
N PRO A 731 19.79 -36.78 -22.32
CA PRO A 731 20.32 -35.90 -23.35
C PRO A 731 19.95 -36.44 -24.74
N MET A 732 19.73 -35.50 -25.69
CA MET A 732 19.19 -35.81 -26.99
C MET A 732 19.95 -35.09 -28.11
N ILE A 733 20.05 -35.79 -29.26
CA ILE A 733 20.44 -35.14 -30.53
C ILE A 733 19.19 -35.04 -31.42
N VAL A 734 18.96 -33.86 -31.98
CA VAL A 734 17.88 -33.59 -32.91
C VAL A 734 18.48 -33.13 -34.23
N VAL A 735 18.00 -33.66 -35.34
CA VAL A 735 18.39 -33.18 -36.69
C VAL A 735 17.22 -32.41 -37.26
N ASP A 736 17.44 -31.15 -37.53
CA ASP A 736 16.45 -30.28 -38.15
C ASP A 736 16.96 -29.64 -39.44
N SER A 737 16.20 -28.73 -40.05
CA SER A 737 16.56 -28.03 -41.27
C SER A 737 17.81 -27.14 -41.14
N PHE A 738 18.25 -26.83 -39.94
CA PHE A 738 19.44 -26.00 -39.67
C PHE A 738 20.70 -26.82 -39.32
N GLY A 739 20.53 -28.12 -39.09
CA GLY A 739 21.65 -29.04 -38.83
C GLY A 739 21.41 -29.97 -37.62
N ILE A 740 22.50 -30.35 -36.94
CA ILE A 740 22.49 -31.26 -35.78
C ILE A 740 22.47 -30.38 -34.52
N ASN A 741 21.38 -30.42 -33.77
CA ASN A 741 21.23 -29.77 -32.49
C ASN A 741 21.40 -30.77 -31.35
N GLN A 742 22.24 -30.43 -30.38
CA GLN A 742 22.48 -31.21 -29.15
C GLN A 742 21.69 -30.56 -28.02
N ILE A 743 20.83 -31.33 -27.38
CA ILE A 743 20.05 -30.90 -26.21
C ILE A 743 20.64 -31.62 -24.99
N ASP A 744 21.36 -30.88 -24.18
CA ASP A 744 21.97 -31.38 -22.98
C ASP A 744 20.90 -31.57 -21.88
N ASP A 745 21.12 -32.53 -20.99
CA ASP A 745 20.27 -32.69 -19.79
C ASP A 745 21.11 -32.50 -18.54
N THR A 746 20.46 -31.97 -17.47
CA THR A 746 21.16 -31.61 -16.25
C THR A 746 20.48 -32.23 -15.04
N VAL A 747 21.27 -32.92 -14.23
CA VAL A 747 20.84 -33.39 -12.89
C VAL A 747 21.29 -32.34 -11.88
N TYR A 748 20.45 -31.35 -11.65
CA TYR A 748 20.79 -30.19 -10.78
C TYR A 748 21.17 -30.60 -9.36
N ALA A 749 20.52 -31.62 -8.80
CA ALA A 749 20.85 -32.16 -7.48
C ALA A 749 22.28 -32.68 -7.35
N GLN A 750 22.92 -33.08 -8.48
CA GLN A 750 24.30 -33.58 -8.53
C GLN A 750 25.26 -32.59 -9.18
N ASN A 751 24.75 -31.47 -9.68
CA ASN A 751 25.50 -30.47 -10.46
C ASN A 751 26.16 -31.11 -11.71
N LEU A 752 25.48 -32.10 -12.30
CA LEU A 752 25.95 -32.99 -13.36
C LEU A 752 25.27 -32.66 -14.67
N TYR A 753 26.03 -32.27 -15.67
CA TYR A 753 25.56 -31.99 -17.03
C TYR A 753 25.91 -33.16 -17.91
N VAL A 754 24.93 -33.71 -18.63
CA VAL A 754 25.11 -34.86 -19.53
C VAL A 754 24.74 -34.45 -20.94
N LYS A 755 25.63 -34.73 -21.88
CA LYS A 755 25.50 -34.36 -23.28
C LYS A 755 25.61 -35.58 -24.16
N PHE A 756 24.73 -35.74 -25.12
CA PHE A 756 24.89 -36.72 -26.19
C PHE A 756 25.71 -36.07 -27.30
N ALA A 757 27.00 -36.38 -27.37
CA ALA A 757 27.94 -35.69 -28.27
C ALA A 757 28.00 -36.37 -29.67
N GLY A 758 27.50 -37.61 -29.82
CA GLY A 758 27.48 -38.31 -31.11
C GLY A 758 27.68 -39.80 -30.95
N VAL A 759 28.13 -40.45 -32.01
CA VAL A 759 28.41 -41.88 -32.08
C VAL A 759 29.93 -42.06 -32.34
N SER A 760 30.53 -43.16 -31.86
CA SER A 760 31.92 -43.51 -32.14
C SER A 760 32.16 -43.79 -33.62
N SER A 761 33.41 -43.76 -34.05
CA SER A 761 33.75 -43.97 -35.47
C SER A 761 33.40 -45.36 -35.99
N ASP A 762 33.37 -46.35 -35.11
CA ASP A 762 32.98 -47.74 -35.41
C ASP A 762 31.47 -48.03 -35.25
N GLN A 763 30.67 -46.99 -34.92
CA GLN A 763 29.25 -47.01 -34.70
C GLN A 763 28.75 -47.97 -33.60
N THR A 764 29.65 -48.46 -32.73
CA THR A 764 29.32 -49.44 -31.67
C THR A 764 29.01 -48.77 -30.34
N LYS A 765 29.52 -47.56 -30.11
CA LYS A 765 29.41 -46.81 -28.85
C LYS A 765 28.87 -45.38 -29.07
N MET A 766 28.24 -44.88 -28.04
CA MET A 766 27.78 -43.49 -27.97
C MET A 766 28.85 -42.60 -27.33
N LYS A 767 29.08 -41.43 -27.89
CA LYS A 767 29.95 -40.41 -27.28
C LYS A 767 29.11 -39.57 -26.32
N ILE A 768 29.37 -39.73 -25.03
CA ILE A 768 28.66 -39.08 -23.95
C ILE A 768 29.62 -38.08 -23.31
N GLY A 769 29.24 -36.81 -23.34
CA GLY A 769 29.92 -35.74 -22.60
C GLY A 769 29.34 -35.62 -21.18
N VAL A 770 30.25 -35.66 -20.20
CA VAL A 770 29.85 -35.45 -18.80
C VAL A 770 30.66 -34.28 -18.24
N LYS A 771 29.94 -33.33 -17.62
CA LYS A 771 30.55 -32.18 -16.96
C LYS A 771 30.05 -32.11 -15.53
N GLU A 772 30.96 -32.17 -14.57
CA GLU A 772 30.67 -31.87 -13.17
C GLU A 772 30.96 -30.40 -12.95
N SER A 773 29.92 -29.61 -12.75
CA SER A 773 30.08 -28.16 -12.58
C SER A 773 30.86 -27.82 -11.31
N SER A 774 31.74 -26.84 -11.42
CA SER A 774 32.51 -26.27 -10.31
C SER A 774 31.74 -25.25 -9.47
N THR A 775 30.57 -24.83 -9.93
CA THR A 775 29.70 -23.86 -9.22
C THR A 775 28.95 -24.53 -8.09
N MET A 776 28.31 -23.73 -7.22
CA MET A 776 27.38 -24.24 -6.23
C MET A 776 26.14 -24.85 -6.95
N ILE A 777 25.50 -25.80 -6.29
CA ILE A 777 24.22 -26.36 -6.74
C ILE A 777 23.21 -25.25 -6.91
N ASP A 778 22.45 -25.22 -8.00
CA ASP A 778 21.41 -24.24 -8.25
C ASP A 778 20.21 -24.49 -7.33
N PHE A 779 20.02 -23.59 -6.37
CA PHE A 779 18.94 -23.66 -5.42
C PHE A 779 18.43 -22.27 -5.05
N VAL A 780 17.22 -22.24 -4.53
CA VAL A 780 16.61 -21.08 -3.90
C VAL A 780 16.13 -21.43 -2.49
N THR A 781 16.22 -20.48 -1.58
CA THR A 781 15.59 -20.59 -0.26
C THR A 781 14.34 -19.73 -0.29
N LEU A 782 13.23 -20.28 0.11
CA LEU A 782 11.97 -19.55 0.13
C LEU A 782 11.24 -19.71 1.45
N LYS A 783 10.41 -18.70 1.73
CA LYS A 783 9.45 -18.72 2.83
C LYS A 783 8.04 -18.60 2.28
N ALA A 784 7.12 -19.41 2.81
CA ALA A 784 5.76 -19.44 2.34
C ALA A 784 4.75 -19.49 3.49
N TYR A 785 3.64 -18.78 3.29
CA TYR A 785 2.57 -18.62 4.26
C TYR A 785 1.21 -18.97 3.66
N ILE A 786 0.32 -19.47 4.50
CA ILE A 786 -1.12 -19.43 4.25
C ILE A 786 -1.70 -18.34 5.13
N PHE A 787 -2.36 -17.34 4.49
CA PHE A 787 -3.13 -16.29 5.16
C PHE A 787 -4.62 -16.62 5.06
N PRO A 788 -5.24 -17.18 6.10
CA PRO A 788 -6.64 -17.57 6.03
C PRO A 788 -7.54 -16.33 6.06
N TYR A 789 -8.57 -16.34 5.22
CA TYR A 789 -9.63 -15.34 5.16
C TYR A 789 -9.17 -13.88 4.99
N ILE A 790 -7.96 -13.64 4.49
CA ILE A 790 -7.42 -12.29 4.24
C ILE A 790 -8.32 -11.51 3.27
N ASN A 791 -8.98 -12.19 2.33
CA ASN A 791 -9.89 -11.56 1.37
C ASN A 791 -11.14 -10.95 2.02
N LEU A 792 -11.49 -11.32 3.26
CA LEU A 792 -12.54 -10.62 4.02
C LEU A 792 -12.14 -9.19 4.36
N VAL A 793 -10.85 -8.89 4.49
CA VAL A 793 -10.35 -7.53 4.71
C VAL A 793 -10.69 -6.65 3.51
N TRP A 794 -10.38 -7.13 2.31
CA TRP A 794 -10.59 -6.37 1.06
C TRP A 794 -12.06 -6.25 0.71
N ILE A 795 -12.83 -7.35 0.83
CA ILE A 795 -14.27 -7.35 0.64
C ILE A 795 -14.97 -6.44 1.65
N GLY A 796 -14.55 -6.49 2.92
CA GLY A 796 -15.06 -5.62 3.98
C GLY A 796 -14.83 -4.14 3.67
N LEU A 797 -13.64 -3.79 3.19
CA LEU A 797 -13.32 -2.43 2.75
C LEU A 797 -14.23 -1.96 1.60
N ILE A 798 -14.42 -2.79 0.60
CA ILE A 798 -15.29 -2.48 -0.56
C ILE A 798 -16.71 -2.20 -0.08
N ILE A 799 -17.26 -3.06 0.77
CA ILE A 799 -18.61 -2.91 1.33
C ILE A 799 -18.71 -1.63 2.18
N MET A 800 -17.70 -1.35 3.01
CA MET A 800 -17.63 -0.14 3.83
C MET A 800 -17.64 1.12 2.97
N ALA A 801 -16.82 1.17 1.94
CA ALA A 801 -16.72 2.31 1.04
C ALA A 801 -18.02 2.51 0.23
N ILE A 802 -18.63 1.44 -0.28
CA ILE A 802 -19.94 1.50 -0.94
C ILE A 802 -20.99 2.09 0.00
N GLY A 803 -21.04 1.67 1.26
CA GLY A 803 -21.94 2.20 2.28
C GLY A 803 -21.74 3.71 2.51
N MET A 804 -20.48 4.16 2.57
CA MET A 804 -20.14 5.60 2.70
C MET A 804 -20.58 6.40 1.47
N VAL A 805 -20.35 5.87 0.25
CA VAL A 805 -20.80 6.49 -1.02
C VAL A 805 -22.33 6.58 -1.05
N MET A 806 -23.06 5.54 -0.66
CA MET A 806 -24.53 5.57 -0.55
C MET A 806 -24.98 6.67 0.43
N SER A 807 -24.33 6.77 1.59
CA SER A 807 -24.63 7.80 2.59
C SER A 807 -24.34 9.21 2.06
N MET A 808 -23.26 9.38 1.31
CA MET A 808 -22.88 10.65 0.65
C MET A 808 -23.92 11.05 -0.39
N ILE A 809 -24.32 10.16 -1.30
CA ILE A 809 -25.32 10.38 -2.35
C ILE A 809 -26.65 10.82 -1.73
N HIS A 810 -27.08 10.12 -0.68
CA HIS A 810 -28.33 10.43 0.02
C HIS A 810 -28.29 11.84 0.65
N ARG A 811 -27.17 12.23 1.26
CA ARG A 811 -27.01 13.53 1.92
C ARG A 811 -26.73 14.68 0.95
N ALA A 812 -26.06 14.41 -0.15
CA ALA A 812 -25.82 15.38 -1.22
C ALA A 812 -27.07 15.66 -2.08
N SER A 813 -28.15 14.90 -1.87
CA SER A 813 -29.42 15.02 -2.64
C SER A 813 -29.21 14.94 -4.16
N LEU A 814 -28.34 14.04 -4.60
CA LEU A 814 -28.09 13.80 -6.03
C LEU A 814 -29.31 13.19 -6.72
N SER A 815 -29.46 13.42 -8.02
CA SER A 815 -30.50 12.77 -8.80
C SER A 815 -30.34 11.24 -8.74
N LYS A 816 -31.42 10.49 -8.90
CA LYS A 816 -31.39 9.02 -8.85
C LYS A 816 -30.43 8.44 -9.88
N SER A 817 -30.41 8.98 -11.10
CA SER A 817 -29.52 8.55 -12.18
C SER A 817 -28.05 8.87 -11.86
N THR A 818 -27.74 10.11 -11.47
CA THR A 818 -26.38 10.51 -11.08
C THR A 818 -25.88 9.67 -9.90
N GLY A 819 -26.73 9.46 -8.88
CA GLY A 819 -26.38 8.65 -7.73
C GLY A 819 -26.09 7.18 -8.10
N ALA A 820 -26.89 6.58 -8.99
CA ALA A 820 -26.67 5.23 -9.46
C ALA A 820 -25.34 5.10 -10.26
N ILE A 821 -25.04 6.06 -11.12
CA ILE A 821 -23.79 6.09 -11.90
C ILE A 821 -22.58 6.19 -10.94
N VAL A 822 -22.61 7.11 -9.98
CA VAL A 822 -21.52 7.28 -9.00
C VAL A 822 -21.32 6.01 -8.18
N LEU A 823 -22.41 5.38 -7.74
CA LEU A 823 -22.34 4.15 -6.96
C LEU A 823 -21.79 2.98 -7.78
N ALA A 824 -22.26 2.81 -9.02
CA ALA A 824 -21.78 1.76 -9.91
C ALA A 824 -20.30 1.94 -10.24
N PHE A 825 -19.87 3.16 -10.57
CA PHE A 825 -18.47 3.46 -10.84
C PHE A 825 -17.59 3.18 -9.63
N ALA A 826 -17.98 3.63 -8.44
CA ALA A 826 -17.24 3.37 -7.21
C ALA A 826 -17.14 1.86 -6.92
N ALA A 827 -18.24 1.11 -7.06
CA ALA A 827 -18.26 -0.32 -6.84
C ALA A 827 -17.33 -1.07 -7.82
N ILE A 828 -17.40 -0.75 -9.12
CA ILE A 828 -16.57 -1.37 -10.15
C ILE A 828 -15.10 -1.03 -9.93
N ALA A 829 -14.77 0.24 -9.66
CA ALA A 829 -13.40 0.68 -9.43
C ALA A 829 -12.78 -0.01 -8.21
N LEU A 830 -13.50 -0.06 -7.08
CA LEU A 830 -13.04 -0.72 -5.87
C LEU A 830 -12.88 -2.24 -6.06
N PHE A 831 -13.85 -2.88 -6.72
CA PHE A 831 -13.77 -4.31 -7.01
C PHE A 831 -12.57 -4.64 -7.89
N TYR A 832 -12.37 -3.87 -8.97
CA TYR A 832 -11.21 -4.03 -9.84
C TYR A 832 -9.89 -3.85 -9.08
N MET A 833 -9.74 -2.73 -8.35
CA MET A 833 -8.49 -2.39 -7.65
C MET A 833 -8.08 -3.42 -6.59
N PHE A 834 -9.02 -3.96 -5.83
CA PHE A 834 -8.69 -4.81 -4.67
C PHE A 834 -8.77 -6.31 -4.94
N LEU A 835 -9.47 -6.74 -5.98
CA LEU A 835 -9.73 -8.17 -6.24
C LEU A 835 -9.31 -8.64 -7.63
N LEU A 836 -9.11 -7.76 -8.62
CA LEU A 836 -8.80 -8.15 -10.00
C LEU A 836 -7.50 -7.56 -10.56
N ALA A 837 -6.95 -6.53 -9.97
CA ALA A 837 -5.81 -5.78 -10.53
C ALA A 837 -4.44 -6.48 -10.35
N ASN A 838 -4.43 -7.73 -9.88
CA ASN A 838 -3.21 -8.53 -9.70
C ASN A 838 -2.93 -9.38 -10.92
#